data_c4028cbf469375e2da99aff0e6a16af3
#
_entry.id   c4028cbf469375e2da99aff0e6a16af3
#
_cell.length_a   1.000
_cell.length_b   1.000
_cell.length_c   1.000
_cell.angle_alpha   90.00
_cell.angle_beta   90.00
_cell.angle_gamma   90.00
#
_symmetry.space_group_name_H-M   'P 1'
#
loop_
_entity.id
_entity.type
_entity.pdbx_description
1 polymer ?
#
loop_
_entity_poly.entity_id
_entity_poly.type
_entity_poly.pdbx_seq_one_letter_code
_entity_poly.pdbx_strand_id
1 'polypeptide(L)'
;MESFNINGFNTENVEDMSFLFSLIKIKTLDLSNLNTNQVTNMSYMFYGSSIERLNVLNFQTNNVIDMSHMFENCRNLRNVDIQNFRTNNVINMNSMFANSSLQDINLTVMNTEKVKDMRGMFKYTNFRRLILSNFDTSQVTDMSHMFQSCQSMLINISTFKTQNVQNMSYMFQGLNAWNMDYSSLRTDNVKDMSHMFEDNSFSNIDISFFKTNNVENMAYMFKGCDSVIKLNTSNFDTSKVTDMSHMFDGCINLANLDISNFGTSKVLNMEEMFKSCSSLNHLNFTSSFDTSKVTNMASMFKSCSSLVSLDLSHFTTNKVKDMSSMFDSCKKLKNVDISNFDTSEVKDMTKMFSNCQNLEKLNIEKFKTNKVESMNYMFEYNTKLISLDLSNFNTQKISDMSRMFYQCNSLETLNLDNFNTNNVEDMTYMFSNCKSLKNLDLSSFNTQKVKDMSFMFEHCEQLTSLEISSFDTSEVVDMSNMFVNCYELDNLELSNFNIKKVRDMENIFQNCYKLKNLDISSFNSNILININNMFQNCYSLTSLDLSNFDTSNIKDMSHIFENCNDLKYLNLRNINTSRVKTMKNMFNNCNSLTSLDLSSFITTNVEHMEYMFSNCSMLESLDLSEFSTENVIDINYMFANDENLLTLDISSFNTSSCQSFENLFENCFNLTVILNKEKCSEIMKEIPEYVIIKYVDNNIFSTLF
;
A
#
# COMPACT_ATOMS: atom_id res chain seq x y z
N MET A 1 -50.50 1.00 5.53
CA MET A 1 -51.78 1.16 4.82
C MET A 1 -51.64 0.35 3.54
N GLU A 2 -52.56 -0.57 3.24
CA GLU A 2 -52.40 -1.47 2.05
C GLU A 2 -52.93 -0.84 0.76
N SER A 3 -53.94 0.02 0.85
CA SER A 3 -54.50 0.75 -0.27
C SER A 3 -54.97 2.16 0.14
N PHE A 4 -55.07 3.03 -0.84
CA PHE A 4 -55.57 4.41 -0.66
C PHE A 4 -56.69 4.63 -1.65
N ASN A 5 -57.84 5.08 -1.17
CA ASN A 5 -59.04 5.35 -1.94
C ASN A 5 -59.11 6.83 -2.33
N ILE A 6 -59.15 7.11 -3.62
CA ILE A 6 -59.23 8.47 -4.18
C ILE A 6 -60.63 8.78 -4.77
N ASN A 7 -61.62 7.90 -4.53
CA ASN A 7 -62.98 8.14 -5.01
C ASN A 7 -63.52 9.44 -4.45
N GLY A 8 -63.93 10.36 -5.30
CA GLY A 8 -64.45 11.66 -4.94
C GLY A 8 -63.51 12.85 -5.12
N PHE A 9 -62.22 12.61 -5.51
CA PHE A 9 -61.36 13.74 -5.91
C PHE A 9 -61.77 14.22 -7.31
N ASN A 10 -62.12 15.49 -7.41
CA ASN A 10 -62.35 16.18 -8.70
C ASN A 10 -61.00 16.78 -9.17
N THR A 11 -60.45 16.23 -10.27
CA THR A 11 -59.19 16.64 -10.84
C THR A 11 -59.35 17.31 -12.21
N GLU A 12 -60.58 17.66 -12.59
CA GLU A 12 -60.91 18.17 -13.94
C GLU A 12 -60.09 19.42 -14.35
N ASN A 13 -59.74 20.29 -13.39
CA ASN A 13 -59.02 21.52 -13.63
C ASN A 13 -57.58 21.49 -13.10
N VAL A 14 -57.05 20.31 -12.78
CA VAL A 14 -55.68 20.16 -12.28
C VAL A 14 -54.67 20.17 -13.40
N GLU A 15 -53.78 21.13 -13.44
CA GLU A 15 -52.72 21.28 -14.43
C GLU A 15 -51.38 20.67 -13.97
N ASP A 16 -51.13 20.62 -12.66
CA ASP A 16 -49.90 20.11 -12.07
C ASP A 16 -50.19 18.97 -11.11
N MET A 17 -49.67 17.79 -11.40
CA MET A 17 -49.71 16.59 -10.56
C MET A 17 -48.30 16.14 -10.15
N SER A 18 -47.31 17.06 -10.22
CA SER A 18 -45.96 16.74 -9.79
C SER A 18 -45.93 16.33 -8.31
N PHE A 19 -45.11 15.36 -7.96
CA PHE A 19 -44.92 14.81 -6.61
C PHE A 19 -46.20 14.25 -5.94
N LEU A 20 -47.36 14.15 -6.57
CA LEU A 20 -48.66 13.86 -5.94
C LEU A 20 -48.63 12.56 -5.10
N PHE A 21 -47.96 11.52 -5.55
CA PHE A 21 -47.80 10.24 -4.85
C PHE A 21 -46.31 9.91 -4.60
N SER A 22 -45.47 10.92 -4.53
CA SER A 22 -44.06 10.75 -4.21
C SER A 22 -43.88 10.21 -2.79
N LEU A 23 -42.93 9.25 -2.62
CA LEU A 23 -42.57 8.62 -1.36
C LEU A 23 -43.71 7.94 -0.60
N ILE A 24 -44.84 7.69 -1.26
CA ILE A 24 -45.99 7.06 -0.64
C ILE A 24 -45.71 5.58 -0.25
N LYS A 25 -46.12 5.18 0.94
CA LYS A 25 -45.89 3.83 1.48
C LYS A 25 -47.15 2.94 1.40
N ILE A 26 -47.71 2.81 0.21
CA ILE A 26 -48.84 1.91 -0.07
C ILE A 26 -48.45 0.88 -1.13
N LYS A 27 -49.11 -0.27 -1.11
CA LYS A 27 -48.81 -1.36 -2.04
C LYS A 27 -49.65 -1.33 -3.32
N THR A 28 -50.85 -0.88 -3.22
CA THR A 28 -51.80 -0.85 -4.35
C THR A 28 -52.41 0.53 -4.46
N LEU A 29 -52.36 1.08 -5.67
CA LEU A 29 -52.93 2.40 -5.98
C LEU A 29 -53.74 2.28 -7.29
N ASP A 30 -55.05 2.51 -7.21
CA ASP A 30 -55.92 2.62 -8.35
C ASP A 30 -56.27 4.08 -8.62
N LEU A 31 -55.82 4.57 -9.80
CA LEU A 31 -56.01 5.95 -10.23
C LEU A 31 -56.96 6.03 -11.46
N SER A 32 -57.71 4.97 -11.74
CA SER A 32 -58.61 4.93 -12.90
C SER A 32 -59.69 6.01 -12.93
N ASN A 33 -59.96 6.64 -11.77
CA ASN A 33 -60.97 7.69 -11.65
C ASN A 33 -60.37 9.13 -11.72
N LEU A 34 -59.05 9.27 -11.84
CA LEU A 34 -58.46 10.60 -11.98
C LEU A 34 -58.64 11.14 -13.41
N ASN A 35 -59.18 12.36 -13.51
CA ASN A 35 -59.18 13.11 -14.74
C ASN A 35 -57.82 13.84 -14.89
N THR A 36 -57.05 13.50 -15.90
CA THR A 36 -55.72 14.07 -16.16
C THR A 36 -55.69 14.90 -17.45
N ASN A 37 -56.87 15.26 -18.00
CA ASN A 37 -56.99 15.95 -19.31
C ASN A 37 -56.30 17.31 -19.36
N GLN A 38 -56.25 18.04 -18.24
CA GLN A 38 -55.64 19.37 -18.18
C GLN A 38 -54.19 19.33 -17.67
N VAL A 39 -53.67 18.15 -17.29
CA VAL A 39 -52.34 18.03 -16.65
C VAL A 39 -51.25 18.28 -17.68
N THR A 40 -50.37 19.20 -17.35
CA THR A 40 -49.18 19.55 -18.14
C THR A 40 -47.89 19.04 -17.48
N ASN A 41 -47.91 18.83 -16.15
CA ASN A 41 -46.74 18.43 -15.37
C ASN A 41 -47.06 17.16 -14.53
N MET A 42 -46.34 16.05 -14.81
CA MET A 42 -46.39 14.81 -14.05
C MET A 42 -45.02 14.42 -13.48
N SER A 43 -44.10 15.41 -13.40
CA SER A 43 -42.76 15.11 -12.90
C SER A 43 -42.78 14.61 -11.46
N TYR A 44 -41.94 13.61 -11.13
CA TYR A 44 -41.84 13.00 -9.80
C TYR A 44 -43.14 12.41 -9.26
N MET A 45 -44.20 12.24 -10.04
CA MET A 45 -45.54 11.87 -9.55
C MET A 45 -45.52 10.64 -8.63
N PHE A 46 -44.72 9.62 -8.93
CA PHE A 46 -44.61 8.38 -8.15
C PHE A 46 -43.20 8.18 -7.57
N TYR A 47 -42.35 9.19 -7.60
CA TYR A 47 -40.95 9.13 -7.17
C TYR A 47 -40.80 8.44 -5.80
N GLY A 48 -39.94 7.40 -5.73
CA GLY A 48 -39.61 6.70 -4.49
C GLY A 48 -40.76 6.03 -3.79
N SER A 49 -41.88 5.78 -4.48
CA SER A 49 -43.08 5.15 -3.91
C SER A 49 -42.84 3.64 -3.67
N SER A 50 -43.51 3.10 -2.65
CA SER A 50 -43.50 1.66 -2.34
C SER A 50 -44.57 0.86 -3.08
N ILE A 51 -45.16 1.42 -4.15
CA ILE A 51 -46.26 0.82 -4.90
C ILE A 51 -45.79 -0.48 -5.60
N GLU A 52 -46.54 -1.55 -5.43
CA GLU A 52 -46.35 -2.84 -6.13
C GLU A 52 -47.30 -3.00 -7.33
N ARG A 53 -48.52 -2.42 -7.23
CA ARG A 53 -49.57 -2.46 -8.27
C ARG A 53 -50.12 -1.06 -8.47
N LEU A 54 -50.02 -0.55 -9.70
CA LEU A 54 -50.45 0.77 -10.08
C LEU A 54 -51.39 0.67 -11.30
N ASN A 55 -52.59 1.23 -11.20
CA ASN A 55 -53.53 1.36 -12.30
C ASN A 55 -53.61 2.82 -12.76
N VAL A 56 -53.14 3.08 -13.98
CA VAL A 56 -53.13 4.39 -14.67
C VAL A 56 -53.75 4.31 -16.08
N LEU A 57 -54.58 3.26 -16.32
CA LEU A 57 -55.15 3.00 -17.64
C LEU A 57 -55.97 4.15 -18.22
N ASN A 58 -56.61 4.96 -17.38
CA ASN A 58 -57.43 6.09 -17.87
C ASN A 58 -56.69 7.44 -17.96
N PHE A 59 -55.35 7.43 -17.70
CA PHE A 59 -54.58 8.67 -17.82
C PHE A 59 -54.63 9.21 -19.24
N GLN A 60 -55.05 10.47 -19.37
CA GLN A 60 -54.97 11.27 -20.58
C GLN A 60 -53.72 12.15 -20.49
N THR A 61 -52.70 11.86 -21.28
CA THR A 61 -51.41 12.53 -21.19
C THR A 61 -51.11 13.45 -22.40
N ASN A 62 -52.11 13.77 -23.20
CA ASN A 62 -51.98 14.56 -24.40
C ASN A 62 -51.36 15.94 -24.18
N ASN A 63 -51.62 16.55 -23.04
CA ASN A 63 -51.17 17.90 -22.70
C ASN A 63 -49.89 17.92 -21.82
N VAL A 64 -49.40 16.75 -21.44
CA VAL A 64 -48.23 16.66 -20.56
C VAL A 64 -46.96 17.09 -21.32
N ILE A 65 -46.22 17.97 -20.68
CA ILE A 65 -44.94 18.52 -21.17
C ILE A 65 -43.75 17.90 -20.40
N ASP A 66 -43.91 17.65 -19.10
CA ASP A 66 -42.85 17.11 -18.23
C ASP A 66 -43.30 15.79 -17.58
N MET A 67 -42.54 14.72 -17.84
CA MET A 67 -42.65 13.40 -17.23
C MET A 67 -41.36 12.98 -16.52
N SER A 68 -40.45 13.95 -16.24
CA SER A 68 -39.18 13.63 -15.61
C SER A 68 -39.38 13.00 -14.23
N HIS A 69 -38.53 12.00 -13.93
CA HIS A 69 -38.51 11.32 -12.63
C HIS A 69 -39.84 10.63 -12.22
N MET A 70 -40.80 10.48 -13.15
CA MET A 70 -42.17 10.03 -12.82
C MET A 70 -42.20 8.70 -12.06
N PHE A 71 -41.40 7.72 -12.46
CA PHE A 71 -41.26 6.39 -11.84
C PHE A 71 -39.90 6.14 -11.25
N GLU A 72 -39.09 7.19 -11.04
CA GLU A 72 -37.76 7.04 -10.45
C GLU A 72 -37.84 6.48 -9.02
N ASN A 73 -36.94 5.57 -8.69
CA ASN A 73 -36.87 4.89 -7.39
C ASN A 73 -38.12 4.06 -7.01
N CYS A 74 -38.96 3.69 -8.00
CA CYS A 74 -40.10 2.80 -7.78
C CYS A 74 -39.63 1.31 -7.69
N ARG A 75 -38.96 0.96 -6.60
CA ARG A 75 -38.23 -0.32 -6.44
C ARG A 75 -39.12 -1.54 -6.27
N ASN A 76 -40.42 -1.35 -6.02
CA ASN A 76 -41.39 -2.45 -5.84
C ASN A 76 -42.31 -2.63 -7.05
N LEU A 77 -42.38 -1.64 -7.96
CA LEU A 77 -43.23 -1.66 -9.13
C LEU A 77 -42.57 -2.46 -10.26
N ARG A 78 -43.09 -3.66 -10.52
CA ARG A 78 -42.55 -4.56 -11.57
C ARG A 78 -43.15 -4.31 -12.95
N ASN A 79 -44.40 -3.94 -13.01
CA ASN A 79 -45.13 -3.68 -14.23
C ASN A 79 -46.05 -2.48 -14.06
N VAL A 80 -46.21 -1.70 -15.12
CA VAL A 80 -47.22 -0.65 -15.22
C VAL A 80 -47.76 -0.63 -16.66
N ASP A 81 -49.08 -0.57 -16.80
CA ASP A 81 -49.70 -0.45 -18.13
C ASP A 81 -49.87 1.02 -18.53
N ILE A 82 -49.10 1.42 -19.54
CA ILE A 82 -49.06 2.77 -20.07
C ILE A 82 -49.56 2.86 -21.53
N GLN A 83 -50.35 1.85 -21.99
CA GLN A 83 -50.77 1.77 -23.40
C GLN A 83 -51.57 2.97 -23.85
N ASN A 84 -52.19 3.70 -22.93
CA ASN A 84 -52.95 4.91 -23.23
C ASN A 84 -52.17 6.22 -23.12
N PHE A 85 -50.89 6.17 -22.76
CA PHE A 85 -50.05 7.36 -22.70
C PHE A 85 -49.87 7.94 -24.10
N ARG A 86 -50.07 9.23 -24.24
CA ARG A 86 -49.83 10.02 -25.44
C ARG A 86 -48.78 11.07 -25.09
N THR A 87 -47.55 10.87 -25.58
CA THR A 87 -46.37 11.70 -25.22
C THR A 87 -45.98 12.72 -26.29
N ASN A 88 -46.91 13.03 -27.20
CA ASN A 88 -46.63 13.91 -28.36
C ASN A 88 -46.19 15.33 -27.98
N ASN A 89 -46.47 15.78 -26.77
CA ASN A 89 -46.10 17.09 -26.27
C ASN A 89 -45.02 17.09 -25.22
N VAL A 90 -44.56 15.89 -24.81
CA VAL A 90 -43.51 15.79 -23.77
C VAL A 90 -42.18 16.26 -24.32
N ILE A 91 -41.54 17.14 -23.56
CA ILE A 91 -40.21 17.72 -23.83
C ILE A 91 -39.15 17.14 -22.92
N ASN A 92 -39.52 16.73 -21.70
CA ASN A 92 -38.60 16.28 -20.67
C ASN A 92 -39.01 14.88 -20.16
N MET A 93 -38.08 13.89 -20.32
CA MET A 93 -38.19 12.51 -19.82
C MET A 93 -36.97 12.11 -18.99
N ASN A 94 -36.26 13.12 -18.43
CA ASN A 94 -35.08 12.88 -17.59
C ASN A 94 -35.43 11.89 -16.45
N SER A 95 -34.63 10.85 -16.31
CA SER A 95 -34.71 9.86 -15.23
C SER A 95 -36.10 9.22 -15.02
N MET A 96 -36.96 9.23 -16.06
CA MET A 96 -38.36 8.81 -15.92
C MET A 96 -38.52 7.43 -15.30
N PHE A 97 -37.63 6.47 -15.58
CA PHE A 97 -37.66 5.11 -15.06
C PHE A 97 -36.45 4.78 -14.20
N ALA A 98 -35.58 5.75 -13.88
CA ALA A 98 -34.33 5.49 -13.21
C ALA A 98 -34.52 4.75 -11.88
N ASN A 99 -33.63 3.77 -11.60
CA ASN A 99 -33.64 3.01 -10.36
C ASN A 99 -35.01 2.38 -10.01
N SER A 100 -35.80 2.00 -11.04
CA SER A 100 -37.05 1.30 -10.89
C SER A 100 -36.89 -0.21 -11.12
N SER A 101 -37.80 -1.01 -10.56
CA SER A 101 -37.79 -2.48 -10.74
C SER A 101 -38.69 -2.96 -11.88
N LEU A 102 -39.09 -2.06 -12.77
CA LEU A 102 -39.89 -2.41 -13.96
C LEU A 102 -39.14 -3.42 -14.82
N GLN A 103 -39.78 -4.55 -15.12
CA GLN A 103 -39.22 -5.65 -15.92
C GLN A 103 -39.79 -5.72 -17.32
N ASP A 104 -41.11 -5.57 -17.41
CA ASP A 104 -41.87 -5.66 -18.65
C ASP A 104 -42.74 -4.40 -18.80
N ILE A 105 -42.35 -3.50 -19.71
CA ILE A 105 -43.09 -2.29 -20.04
C ILE A 105 -43.13 -2.12 -21.55
N ASN A 106 -44.30 -1.79 -22.09
CA ASN A 106 -44.47 -1.51 -23.50
C ASN A 106 -44.21 -0.04 -23.79
N LEU A 107 -43.01 0.29 -24.26
CA LEU A 107 -42.62 1.66 -24.62
C LEU A 107 -42.93 2.01 -26.08
N THR A 108 -43.45 1.07 -26.89
CA THR A 108 -43.75 1.30 -28.30
C THR A 108 -44.87 2.32 -28.53
N VAL A 109 -45.65 2.65 -27.50
CA VAL A 109 -46.73 3.63 -27.52
C VAL A 109 -46.22 5.08 -27.38
N MET A 110 -45.00 5.26 -26.91
CA MET A 110 -44.42 6.59 -26.64
C MET A 110 -43.98 7.29 -27.94
N ASN A 111 -44.44 8.51 -28.15
CA ASN A 111 -43.88 9.42 -29.15
C ASN A 111 -42.85 10.36 -28.48
N THR A 112 -41.61 10.36 -28.96
CA THR A 112 -40.52 11.14 -28.40
C THR A 112 -39.99 12.24 -29.32
N GLU A 113 -40.73 12.58 -30.39
CA GLU A 113 -40.31 13.55 -31.43
C GLU A 113 -39.96 14.95 -30.87
N LYS A 114 -40.62 15.37 -29.78
CA LYS A 114 -40.38 16.66 -29.13
C LYS A 114 -39.45 16.61 -27.94
N VAL A 115 -39.05 15.42 -27.50
CA VAL A 115 -38.22 15.26 -26.30
C VAL A 115 -36.81 15.80 -26.53
N LYS A 116 -36.37 16.64 -25.62
CA LYS A 116 -35.04 17.29 -25.64
C LYS A 116 -34.09 16.75 -24.58
N ASP A 117 -34.65 16.23 -23.48
CA ASP A 117 -33.90 15.70 -22.33
C ASP A 117 -34.33 14.27 -22.03
N MET A 118 -33.37 13.33 -22.20
CA MET A 118 -33.50 11.90 -21.87
C MET A 118 -32.41 11.42 -20.91
N ARG A 119 -31.76 12.34 -20.19
CA ARG A 119 -30.68 11.99 -19.24
C ARG A 119 -31.15 10.94 -18.24
N GLY A 120 -30.35 9.89 -18.07
CA GLY A 120 -30.61 8.85 -17.07
C GLY A 120 -31.94 8.14 -17.17
N MET A 121 -32.66 8.22 -18.31
CA MET A 121 -34.03 7.69 -18.44
C MET A 121 -34.16 6.24 -17.98
N PHE A 122 -33.18 5.38 -18.22
CA PHE A 122 -33.13 3.96 -17.87
C PHE A 122 -31.96 3.62 -16.92
N LYS A 123 -31.43 4.61 -16.22
CA LYS A 123 -30.34 4.44 -15.28
C LYS A 123 -30.70 3.47 -14.14
N TYR A 124 -29.81 2.48 -13.84
CA TYR A 124 -29.99 1.49 -12.79
C TYR A 124 -31.28 0.65 -12.88
N THR A 125 -31.70 0.34 -14.10
CA THR A 125 -32.90 -0.48 -14.35
C THR A 125 -32.56 -1.90 -14.73
N ASN A 126 -33.54 -2.81 -14.61
CA ASN A 126 -33.36 -4.23 -14.93
C ASN A 126 -34.52 -4.71 -15.83
N PHE A 127 -34.55 -4.29 -17.08
CA PHE A 127 -35.56 -4.71 -18.06
C PHE A 127 -35.18 -6.06 -18.67
N ARG A 128 -36.13 -6.94 -18.89
CA ARG A 128 -35.90 -8.17 -19.68
C ARG A 128 -35.57 -7.84 -21.14
N ARG A 129 -36.30 -6.90 -21.72
CA ARG A 129 -36.12 -6.39 -23.09
C ARG A 129 -36.46 -4.92 -23.10
N LEU A 130 -35.60 -4.13 -23.70
CA LEU A 130 -35.82 -2.69 -23.88
C LEU A 130 -35.93 -2.40 -25.39
N ILE A 131 -37.18 -2.32 -25.90
CA ILE A 131 -37.49 -2.07 -27.32
C ILE A 131 -37.78 -0.58 -27.49
N LEU A 132 -36.90 0.12 -28.15
CA LEU A 132 -36.95 1.58 -28.35
C LEU A 132 -37.10 1.94 -29.82
N SER A 133 -37.66 1.02 -30.65
CA SER A 133 -37.76 1.19 -32.09
C SER A 133 -38.61 2.41 -32.56
N ASN A 134 -39.45 2.96 -31.68
CA ASN A 134 -40.28 4.12 -31.94
C ASN A 134 -39.70 5.43 -31.41
N PHE A 135 -38.52 5.38 -30.74
CA PHE A 135 -37.93 6.58 -30.16
C PHE A 135 -37.31 7.43 -31.26
N ASP A 136 -37.85 8.62 -31.46
CA ASP A 136 -37.19 9.68 -32.21
C ASP A 136 -36.37 10.54 -31.25
N THR A 137 -35.07 10.48 -31.39
CA THR A 137 -34.11 11.19 -30.53
C THR A 137 -33.52 12.40 -31.23
N SER A 138 -34.10 12.85 -32.37
CA SER A 138 -33.57 13.89 -33.21
C SER A 138 -33.47 15.28 -32.56
N GLN A 139 -34.25 15.54 -31.49
CA GLN A 139 -34.22 16.81 -30.76
C GLN A 139 -33.36 16.70 -29.46
N VAL A 140 -32.89 15.51 -29.11
CA VAL A 140 -32.15 15.30 -27.88
C VAL A 140 -30.75 15.88 -28.01
N THR A 141 -30.33 16.64 -27.00
CA THR A 141 -28.98 17.26 -26.91
C THR A 141 -28.13 16.65 -25.83
N ASP A 142 -28.75 16.00 -24.83
CA ASP A 142 -28.07 15.37 -23.72
C ASP A 142 -28.63 13.96 -23.47
N MET A 143 -27.78 12.93 -23.62
CA MET A 143 -28.08 11.52 -23.38
C MET A 143 -27.24 10.95 -22.26
N SER A 144 -26.63 11.84 -21.44
CA SER A 144 -25.78 11.36 -20.33
C SER A 144 -26.55 10.41 -19.39
N HIS A 145 -25.86 9.40 -18.91
CA HIS A 145 -26.40 8.39 -17.99
C HIS A 145 -27.56 7.54 -18.52
N MET A 146 -27.98 7.67 -19.81
CA MET A 146 -29.26 7.10 -20.28
C MET A 146 -29.42 5.62 -19.97
N PHE A 147 -28.38 4.81 -20.11
CA PHE A 147 -28.35 3.37 -19.83
C PHE A 147 -27.34 2.99 -18.74
N GLN A 148 -26.92 3.95 -17.91
CA GLN A 148 -25.94 3.71 -16.86
C GLN A 148 -26.38 2.57 -15.97
N SER A 149 -25.52 1.52 -15.84
CA SER A 149 -25.79 0.33 -15.06
C SER A 149 -27.16 -0.33 -15.33
N CYS A 150 -27.64 -0.17 -16.57
CA CYS A 150 -28.85 -0.85 -17.02
C CYS A 150 -28.52 -2.33 -17.28
N GLN A 151 -29.38 -3.22 -16.76
CA GLN A 151 -29.29 -4.65 -17.03
C GLN A 151 -30.43 -5.07 -17.96
N SER A 152 -30.08 -5.55 -19.14
CA SER A 152 -31.07 -5.99 -20.11
C SER A 152 -30.50 -7.05 -21.05
N MET A 153 -31.28 -8.08 -21.37
CA MET A 153 -30.87 -9.09 -22.35
C MET A 153 -30.76 -8.52 -23.77
N LEU A 154 -31.55 -7.50 -24.09
CA LEU A 154 -31.60 -6.88 -25.40
C LEU A 154 -31.97 -5.40 -25.28
N ILE A 155 -31.09 -4.54 -25.78
CA ILE A 155 -31.36 -3.12 -25.97
C ILE A 155 -31.24 -2.82 -27.47
N ASN A 156 -32.31 -2.34 -28.10
CA ASN A 156 -32.31 -1.97 -29.51
C ASN A 156 -32.41 -0.45 -29.66
N ILE A 157 -31.31 0.17 -30.11
CA ILE A 157 -31.19 1.61 -30.38
C ILE A 157 -31.01 1.93 -31.87
N SER A 158 -31.32 0.98 -32.78
CA SER A 158 -31.07 1.10 -34.22
C SER A 158 -31.76 2.30 -34.87
N THR A 159 -32.75 2.88 -34.21
CA THR A 159 -33.50 4.04 -34.71
C THR A 159 -33.05 5.37 -34.12
N PHE A 160 -32.08 5.35 -33.23
CA PHE A 160 -31.60 6.56 -32.57
C PHE A 160 -30.98 7.55 -33.59
N LYS A 161 -31.39 8.80 -33.49
CA LYS A 161 -30.89 9.93 -34.29
C LYS A 161 -30.10 10.85 -33.35
N THR A 162 -28.79 10.66 -33.28
CA THR A 162 -27.94 11.34 -32.27
C THR A 162 -27.14 12.50 -32.85
N GLN A 163 -27.49 12.99 -34.05
CA GLN A 163 -26.76 14.08 -34.71
C GLN A 163 -26.74 15.41 -33.94
N ASN A 164 -27.64 15.63 -33.00
CA ASN A 164 -27.72 16.86 -32.18
C ASN A 164 -27.17 16.66 -30.75
N VAL A 165 -26.80 15.44 -30.39
CA VAL A 165 -26.31 15.13 -29.02
C VAL A 165 -24.92 15.73 -28.81
N GLN A 166 -24.76 16.46 -27.73
CA GLN A 166 -23.50 17.08 -27.31
C GLN A 166 -22.87 16.38 -26.11
N ASN A 167 -23.67 15.68 -25.31
CA ASN A 167 -23.21 14.99 -24.10
C ASN A 167 -23.69 13.52 -24.10
N MET A 168 -22.72 12.59 -24.08
CA MET A 168 -22.92 11.14 -23.95
C MET A 168 -22.18 10.57 -22.74
N SER A 169 -21.80 11.42 -21.78
CA SER A 169 -21.07 10.96 -20.60
C SER A 169 -21.88 9.92 -19.82
N TYR A 170 -21.20 8.86 -19.33
CA TYR A 170 -21.82 7.76 -18.58
C TYR A 170 -22.90 6.98 -19.33
N MET A 171 -23.14 7.25 -20.65
CA MET A 171 -24.33 6.73 -21.34
C MET A 171 -24.47 5.22 -21.23
N PHE A 172 -23.38 4.47 -21.28
CA PHE A 172 -23.32 3.01 -21.21
C PHE A 172 -22.46 2.50 -20.05
N GLN A 173 -22.13 3.33 -19.07
CA GLN A 173 -21.31 2.92 -17.91
C GLN A 173 -21.96 1.71 -17.21
N GLY A 174 -21.15 0.66 -16.94
CA GLY A 174 -21.60 -0.54 -16.23
C GLY A 174 -22.77 -1.24 -16.92
N LEU A 175 -22.94 -1.02 -18.21
CA LEU A 175 -24.02 -1.65 -18.98
C LEU A 175 -23.76 -3.15 -19.13
N ASN A 176 -24.72 -3.97 -18.70
CA ASN A 176 -24.72 -5.40 -18.92
C ASN A 176 -25.77 -5.78 -19.98
N ALA A 177 -25.41 -5.58 -21.26
CA ALA A 177 -26.25 -5.94 -22.41
C ALA A 177 -25.47 -6.81 -23.39
N TRP A 178 -26.09 -7.89 -23.88
CA TRP A 178 -25.48 -8.81 -24.83
C TRP A 178 -25.65 -8.29 -26.25
N ASN A 179 -24.58 -8.19 -27.03
CA ASN A 179 -24.58 -7.85 -28.47
C ASN A 179 -25.28 -6.52 -28.81
N MET A 180 -24.89 -5.42 -28.16
CA MET A 180 -25.40 -4.09 -28.49
C MET A 180 -24.76 -3.59 -29.79
N ASP A 181 -25.58 -3.11 -30.74
CA ASP A 181 -25.16 -2.47 -31.97
C ASP A 181 -25.10 -0.95 -31.79
N TYR A 182 -23.89 -0.37 -31.85
CA TYR A 182 -23.63 1.07 -31.71
C TYR A 182 -23.60 1.81 -33.06
N SER A 183 -23.79 1.11 -34.19
CA SER A 183 -23.61 1.68 -35.55
C SER A 183 -24.56 2.83 -35.91
N SER A 184 -25.72 2.91 -35.21
CA SER A 184 -26.68 4.00 -35.36
C SER A 184 -26.26 5.31 -34.70
N LEU A 185 -25.29 5.26 -33.76
CA LEU A 185 -24.90 6.44 -33.01
C LEU A 185 -24.01 7.37 -33.84
N ARG A 186 -24.52 8.54 -34.14
CA ARG A 186 -23.74 9.63 -34.72
C ARG A 186 -23.15 10.51 -33.62
N THR A 187 -21.84 10.62 -33.62
CA THR A 187 -21.10 11.31 -32.54
C THR A 187 -20.45 12.61 -33.06
N ASP A 188 -20.83 13.09 -34.24
CA ASP A 188 -20.23 14.23 -34.92
C ASP A 188 -20.23 15.53 -34.07
N ASN A 189 -21.22 15.71 -33.17
CA ASN A 189 -21.38 16.92 -32.37
C ASN A 189 -21.13 16.70 -30.88
N VAL A 190 -20.73 15.47 -30.47
CA VAL A 190 -20.49 15.15 -29.08
C VAL A 190 -19.21 15.85 -28.58
N LYS A 191 -19.32 16.49 -27.42
CA LYS A 191 -18.23 17.18 -26.73
C LYS A 191 -17.72 16.39 -25.52
N ASP A 192 -18.62 15.66 -24.87
CA ASP A 192 -18.30 14.89 -23.66
C ASP A 192 -18.65 13.40 -23.85
N MET A 193 -17.61 12.56 -23.80
CA MET A 193 -17.70 11.09 -23.81
C MET A 193 -17.08 10.48 -22.54
N SER A 194 -16.90 11.30 -21.48
CA SER A 194 -16.32 10.80 -20.25
C SER A 194 -17.16 9.67 -19.65
N HIS A 195 -16.51 8.65 -19.12
CA HIS A 195 -17.14 7.47 -18.49
C HIS A 195 -18.09 6.67 -19.41
N MET A 196 -18.09 6.92 -20.73
CA MET A 196 -19.13 6.39 -21.62
C MET A 196 -19.24 4.88 -21.58
N PHE A 197 -18.14 4.15 -21.45
CA PHE A 197 -18.08 2.69 -21.38
C PHE A 197 -17.40 2.19 -20.09
N GLU A 198 -17.23 3.04 -19.09
CA GLU A 198 -16.60 2.64 -17.82
C GLU A 198 -17.29 1.40 -17.21
N ASP A 199 -16.48 0.49 -16.64
CA ASP A 199 -16.92 -0.74 -15.96
C ASP A 199 -17.76 -1.69 -16.85
N ASN A 200 -17.49 -1.73 -18.15
CA ASN A 200 -18.14 -2.67 -19.05
C ASN A 200 -17.35 -3.99 -19.18
N SER A 201 -18.10 -5.10 -19.30
CA SER A 201 -17.53 -6.45 -19.43
C SER A 201 -17.55 -7.01 -20.87
N PHE A 202 -17.68 -6.17 -21.90
CA PHE A 202 -17.60 -6.64 -23.28
C PHE A 202 -16.16 -7.04 -23.65
N SER A 203 -16.00 -8.16 -24.35
CA SER A 203 -14.68 -8.59 -24.86
C SER A 203 -14.26 -7.90 -26.15
N ASN A 204 -15.24 -7.53 -26.98
CA ASN A 204 -15.06 -6.78 -28.21
C ASN A 204 -16.15 -5.72 -28.34
N ILE A 205 -15.78 -4.54 -28.81
CA ILE A 205 -16.70 -3.46 -29.12
C ILE A 205 -16.33 -2.86 -30.47
N ASP A 206 -17.34 -2.69 -31.35
CA ASP A 206 -17.15 -1.95 -32.60
C ASP A 206 -17.58 -0.49 -32.43
N ILE A 207 -16.61 0.38 -32.35
CA ILE A 207 -16.74 1.84 -32.28
C ILE A 207 -16.12 2.53 -33.49
N SER A 208 -15.91 1.79 -34.60
CA SER A 208 -15.32 2.31 -35.83
C SER A 208 -16.13 3.39 -36.47
N PHE A 209 -17.40 3.52 -36.10
CA PHE A 209 -18.33 4.56 -36.61
C PHE A 209 -18.25 5.88 -35.85
N PHE A 210 -17.58 5.90 -34.68
CA PHE A 210 -17.50 7.08 -33.85
C PHE A 210 -16.62 8.15 -34.48
N LYS A 211 -17.12 9.36 -34.56
CA LYS A 211 -16.38 10.56 -34.94
C LYS A 211 -16.14 11.40 -33.70
N THR A 212 -14.88 11.60 -33.35
CA THR A 212 -14.51 12.24 -32.09
C THR A 212 -13.89 13.63 -32.26
N ASN A 213 -13.96 14.17 -33.48
CA ASN A 213 -13.36 15.46 -33.86
C ASN A 213 -13.88 16.70 -33.11
N ASN A 214 -14.95 16.57 -32.34
CA ASN A 214 -15.48 17.61 -31.47
C ASN A 214 -15.41 17.30 -29.99
N VAL A 215 -14.91 16.12 -29.62
CA VAL A 215 -14.82 15.69 -28.21
C VAL A 215 -13.74 16.49 -27.49
N GLU A 216 -14.11 17.04 -26.34
CA GLU A 216 -13.26 17.84 -25.46
C GLU A 216 -12.85 17.06 -24.18
N ASN A 217 -13.66 16.03 -23.79
CA ASN A 217 -13.45 15.22 -22.61
C ASN A 217 -13.63 13.72 -22.92
N MET A 218 -12.56 12.92 -22.66
CA MET A 218 -12.55 11.45 -22.79
C MET A 218 -12.10 10.75 -21.50
N ALA A 219 -12.12 11.48 -20.39
CA ALA A 219 -11.69 10.92 -19.11
C ALA A 219 -12.54 9.69 -18.75
N TYR A 220 -11.89 8.61 -18.24
CA TYR A 220 -12.56 7.37 -17.79
C TYR A 220 -13.31 6.59 -18.88
N MET A 221 -13.18 6.96 -20.16
CA MET A 221 -14.07 6.44 -21.22
C MET A 221 -14.15 4.91 -21.26
N PHE A 222 -13.07 4.20 -21.04
CA PHE A 222 -12.96 2.72 -21.00
C PHE A 222 -12.42 2.19 -19.67
N LYS A 223 -12.45 3.00 -18.61
CA LYS A 223 -11.95 2.56 -17.32
C LYS A 223 -12.70 1.30 -16.85
N GLY A 224 -11.96 0.34 -16.27
CA GLY A 224 -12.54 -0.89 -15.76
C GLY A 224 -13.09 -1.84 -16.83
N CYS A 225 -12.80 -1.61 -18.13
CA CYS A 225 -13.15 -2.53 -19.21
C CYS A 225 -12.20 -3.74 -19.18
N ASP A 226 -12.30 -4.55 -18.12
CA ASP A 226 -11.36 -5.64 -17.82
C ASP A 226 -11.37 -6.78 -18.83
N SER A 227 -12.49 -6.98 -19.52
CA SER A 227 -12.68 -8.07 -20.48
C SER A 227 -12.26 -7.72 -21.91
N VAL A 228 -11.94 -6.46 -22.20
CA VAL A 228 -11.54 -5.99 -23.53
C VAL A 228 -10.16 -6.54 -23.91
N ILE A 229 -10.11 -7.29 -25.01
CA ILE A 229 -8.86 -7.87 -25.55
C ILE A 229 -8.28 -6.97 -26.65
N LYS A 230 -9.16 -6.37 -27.47
CA LYS A 230 -8.79 -5.50 -28.59
C LYS A 230 -9.78 -4.34 -28.68
N LEU A 231 -9.22 -3.15 -28.86
CA LEU A 231 -9.98 -1.91 -29.07
C LEU A 231 -9.47 -1.21 -30.33
N ASN A 232 -10.39 -0.93 -31.27
CA ASN A 232 -10.04 -0.20 -32.49
C ASN A 232 -10.28 1.30 -32.28
N THR A 233 -9.22 2.06 -32.13
CA THR A 233 -9.22 3.53 -31.94
C THR A 233 -8.72 4.28 -33.18
N SER A 234 -8.58 3.59 -34.33
CA SER A 234 -7.97 4.17 -35.55
C SER A 234 -8.71 5.39 -36.13
N ASN A 235 -10.00 5.54 -35.81
CA ASN A 235 -10.82 6.69 -36.24
C ASN A 235 -10.95 7.81 -35.20
N PHE A 236 -10.27 7.69 -34.08
CA PHE A 236 -10.34 8.72 -33.03
C PHE A 236 -9.52 9.93 -33.43
N ASP A 237 -10.16 11.06 -33.55
CA ASP A 237 -9.53 12.38 -33.57
C ASP A 237 -9.61 12.99 -32.17
N THR A 238 -8.49 13.09 -31.50
CA THR A 238 -8.42 13.60 -30.14
C THR A 238 -7.85 15.03 -30.07
N SER A 239 -7.78 15.74 -31.19
CA SER A 239 -7.13 17.04 -31.30
C SER A 239 -7.78 18.16 -30.46
N LYS A 240 -9.02 17.98 -29.99
CA LYS A 240 -9.70 18.91 -29.10
C LYS A 240 -9.75 18.45 -27.63
N VAL A 241 -9.38 17.22 -27.35
CA VAL A 241 -9.47 16.64 -25.99
C VAL A 241 -8.54 17.37 -25.05
N THR A 242 -9.06 17.72 -23.88
CA THR A 242 -8.33 18.39 -22.80
C THR A 242 -8.07 17.49 -21.59
N ASP A 243 -8.87 16.43 -21.42
CA ASP A 243 -8.75 15.46 -20.34
C ASP A 243 -8.84 14.03 -20.87
N MET A 244 -7.78 13.25 -20.61
CA MET A 244 -7.67 11.81 -20.93
C MET A 244 -7.36 10.98 -19.68
N SER A 245 -7.58 11.56 -18.49
CA SER A 245 -7.31 10.84 -17.25
C SER A 245 -8.12 9.54 -17.17
N HIS A 246 -7.49 8.48 -16.69
CA HIS A 246 -8.09 7.15 -16.49
C HIS A 246 -8.72 6.53 -17.77
N MET A 247 -8.41 7.04 -18.97
CA MET A 247 -9.12 6.63 -20.19
C MET A 247 -9.14 5.12 -20.41
N PHE A 248 -8.06 4.41 -20.07
CA PHE A 248 -7.92 2.95 -20.19
C PHE A 248 -7.56 2.27 -18.85
N ASP A 249 -7.71 2.97 -17.72
CA ASP A 249 -7.39 2.43 -16.39
C ASP A 249 -8.17 1.13 -16.14
N GLY A 250 -7.47 0.07 -15.75
CA GLY A 250 -8.10 -1.22 -15.47
C GLY A 250 -8.48 -2.06 -16.69
N CYS A 251 -8.05 -1.70 -17.91
CA CYS A 251 -8.20 -2.56 -19.10
C CYS A 251 -7.20 -3.73 -19.02
N ILE A 252 -7.37 -4.64 -18.06
CA ILE A 252 -6.36 -5.65 -17.68
C ILE A 252 -6.01 -6.65 -18.79
N ASN A 253 -6.95 -6.96 -19.68
CA ASN A 253 -6.77 -7.92 -20.79
C ASN A 253 -6.41 -7.25 -22.12
N LEU A 254 -6.32 -5.93 -22.19
CA LEU A 254 -5.98 -5.18 -23.41
C LEU A 254 -4.48 -5.38 -23.73
N ALA A 255 -4.21 -6.26 -24.67
CA ALA A 255 -2.82 -6.61 -25.03
C ALA A 255 -2.18 -5.65 -26.06
N ASN A 256 -2.98 -5.12 -26.96
CA ASN A 256 -2.54 -4.22 -28.02
C ASN A 256 -3.49 -3.03 -28.14
N LEU A 257 -2.93 -1.83 -28.15
CA LEU A 257 -3.67 -0.58 -28.34
C LEU A 257 -2.92 0.31 -29.33
N ASP A 258 -3.61 0.70 -30.41
CA ASP A 258 -3.07 1.66 -31.38
C ASP A 258 -3.55 3.07 -31.04
N ILE A 259 -2.61 3.92 -30.64
CA ILE A 259 -2.83 5.35 -30.34
C ILE A 259 -2.09 6.26 -31.31
N SER A 260 -1.67 5.72 -32.47
CA SER A 260 -0.87 6.47 -33.46
C SER A 260 -1.55 7.74 -33.98
N ASN A 261 -2.89 7.75 -33.93
CA ASN A 261 -3.70 8.89 -34.38
C ASN A 261 -4.06 9.90 -33.28
N PHE A 262 -3.61 9.65 -32.04
CA PHE A 262 -3.96 10.55 -30.95
C PHE A 262 -3.20 11.87 -31.06
N GLY A 263 -3.94 12.95 -31.33
CA GLY A 263 -3.45 14.33 -31.26
C GLY A 263 -3.71 14.90 -29.87
N THR A 264 -2.66 15.07 -29.05
CA THR A 264 -2.82 15.42 -27.63
C THR A 264 -2.36 16.84 -27.28
N SER A 265 -2.19 17.70 -28.27
CA SER A 265 -1.66 19.07 -28.08
C SER A 265 -2.49 20.00 -27.17
N LYS A 266 -3.71 19.60 -26.80
CA LYS A 266 -4.58 20.33 -25.87
C LYS A 266 -4.75 19.65 -24.52
N VAL A 267 -4.27 18.41 -24.37
CA VAL A 267 -4.46 17.62 -23.16
C VAL A 267 -3.67 18.25 -21.99
N LEU A 268 -4.36 18.41 -20.87
CA LEU A 268 -3.82 18.95 -19.62
C LEU A 268 -3.60 17.86 -18.56
N ASN A 269 -4.38 16.78 -18.62
CA ASN A 269 -4.39 15.71 -17.62
C ASN A 269 -4.31 14.33 -18.29
N MET A 270 -3.29 13.54 -17.93
CA MET A 270 -3.07 12.16 -18.36
C MET A 270 -2.91 11.21 -17.16
N GLU A 271 -3.40 11.63 -15.98
CA GLU A 271 -3.37 10.83 -14.76
C GLU A 271 -3.99 9.45 -15.02
N GLU A 272 -3.27 8.39 -14.59
CA GLU A 272 -3.75 7.01 -14.65
C GLU A 272 -4.22 6.53 -16.05
N MET A 273 -3.83 7.20 -17.14
CA MET A 273 -4.39 6.93 -18.48
C MET A 273 -4.29 5.46 -18.89
N PHE A 274 -3.23 4.74 -18.53
CA PHE A 274 -3.00 3.33 -18.84
C PHE A 274 -2.80 2.47 -17.57
N LYS A 275 -3.16 3.00 -16.40
CA LYS A 275 -2.98 2.27 -15.15
C LYS A 275 -3.65 0.90 -15.21
N SER A 276 -2.97 -0.11 -14.65
CA SER A 276 -3.48 -1.47 -14.59
C SER A 276 -3.78 -2.14 -15.94
N CYS A 277 -3.26 -1.62 -17.05
CA CYS A 277 -3.25 -2.32 -18.35
C CYS A 277 -2.23 -3.47 -18.30
N SER A 278 -2.49 -4.48 -17.48
CA SER A 278 -1.49 -5.49 -17.11
C SER A 278 -1.07 -6.41 -18.26
N SER A 279 -1.89 -6.57 -19.28
CA SER A 279 -1.58 -7.36 -20.48
C SER A 279 -0.93 -6.53 -21.59
N LEU A 280 -0.90 -5.20 -21.47
CA LEU A 280 -0.33 -4.33 -22.48
C LEU A 280 1.18 -4.56 -22.58
N ASN A 281 1.61 -5.11 -23.71
CA ASN A 281 3.02 -5.52 -23.90
C ASN A 281 3.80 -4.56 -24.80
N HIS A 282 3.11 -3.77 -25.59
CA HIS A 282 3.67 -2.78 -26.48
C HIS A 282 2.77 -1.56 -26.60
N LEU A 283 3.36 -0.38 -26.52
CA LEU A 283 2.67 0.91 -26.73
C LEU A 283 3.62 1.82 -27.51
N ASN A 284 3.12 2.33 -28.65
CA ASN A 284 3.92 3.15 -29.54
C ASN A 284 3.38 4.58 -29.58
N PHE A 285 4.22 5.53 -29.20
CA PHE A 285 3.92 6.96 -29.25
C PHE A 285 4.47 7.57 -30.53
N THR A 286 3.67 8.32 -31.24
CA THR A 286 4.07 9.06 -32.45
C THR A 286 4.28 10.54 -32.11
N SER A 287 4.85 11.30 -33.04
CA SER A 287 5.04 12.75 -32.88
C SER A 287 3.74 13.55 -32.70
N SER A 288 2.58 12.96 -33.02
CA SER A 288 1.27 13.57 -32.78
C SER A 288 0.86 13.52 -31.28
N PHE A 289 1.49 12.62 -30.51
CA PHE A 289 1.26 12.51 -29.07
C PHE A 289 2.07 13.60 -28.33
N ASP A 290 1.59 14.82 -28.40
CA ASP A 290 2.22 16.01 -27.81
C ASP A 290 1.81 16.19 -26.34
N THR A 291 2.78 16.17 -25.43
CA THR A 291 2.58 16.32 -23.98
C THR A 291 2.93 17.72 -23.44
N SER A 292 3.19 18.70 -24.33
CA SER A 292 3.72 20.03 -23.98
C SER A 292 2.80 20.88 -23.08
N LYS A 293 1.52 20.50 -22.94
CA LYS A 293 0.57 21.16 -22.03
C LYS A 293 0.21 20.35 -20.79
N VAL A 294 0.61 19.08 -20.75
CA VAL A 294 0.25 18.18 -19.65
C VAL A 294 0.86 18.68 -18.34
N THR A 295 0.04 18.70 -17.30
CA THR A 295 0.42 19.12 -15.95
C THR A 295 0.41 17.98 -14.93
N ASN A 296 -0.28 16.86 -15.24
CA ASN A 296 -0.38 15.69 -14.38
C ASN A 296 -0.17 14.41 -15.19
N MET A 297 0.83 13.60 -14.79
CA MET A 297 1.15 12.28 -15.34
C MET A 297 1.22 11.21 -14.24
N ALA A 298 0.63 11.50 -13.06
CA ALA A 298 0.65 10.57 -11.94
C ALA A 298 0.09 9.21 -12.35
N SER A 299 0.78 8.14 -11.99
CA SER A 299 0.35 6.76 -12.23
C SER A 299 0.06 6.40 -13.70
N MET A 300 0.55 7.18 -14.68
CA MET A 300 0.15 7.02 -16.10
C MET A 300 0.33 5.59 -16.61
N PHE A 301 1.39 4.89 -16.21
CA PHE A 301 1.68 3.48 -16.59
C PHE A 301 1.71 2.54 -15.39
N LYS A 302 1.18 2.96 -14.23
CA LYS A 302 1.18 2.14 -13.02
C LYS A 302 0.58 0.77 -13.28
N SER A 303 1.28 -0.28 -12.83
CA SER A 303 0.83 -1.68 -13.00
C SER A 303 0.67 -2.17 -14.45
N CYS A 304 1.33 -1.51 -15.41
CA CYS A 304 1.50 -2.06 -16.77
C CYS A 304 2.54 -3.18 -16.75
N SER A 305 2.22 -4.26 -16.07
CA SER A 305 3.19 -5.30 -15.68
C SER A 305 3.78 -6.11 -16.82
N SER A 306 3.20 -6.05 -18.02
CA SER A 306 3.68 -6.73 -19.23
C SER A 306 4.53 -5.86 -20.17
N LEU A 307 4.58 -4.54 -19.96
CA LEU A 307 5.44 -3.65 -20.75
C LEU A 307 6.91 -4.03 -20.58
N VAL A 308 7.62 -4.24 -21.70
CA VAL A 308 9.05 -4.61 -21.70
C VAL A 308 9.95 -3.41 -21.98
N SER A 309 9.50 -2.54 -22.88
CA SER A 309 10.21 -1.31 -23.23
C SER A 309 9.23 -0.18 -23.54
N LEU A 310 9.66 1.04 -23.28
CA LEU A 310 8.84 2.23 -23.52
C LEU A 310 9.75 3.37 -24.00
N ASP A 311 9.44 3.91 -25.19
CA ASP A 311 10.12 5.08 -25.74
C ASP A 311 9.26 6.32 -25.48
N LEU A 312 9.71 7.17 -24.58
CA LEU A 312 9.09 8.44 -24.23
C LEU A 312 9.98 9.64 -24.62
N SER A 313 10.95 9.43 -25.52
CA SER A 313 11.89 10.47 -25.97
C SER A 313 11.21 11.71 -26.56
N HIS A 314 9.97 11.54 -27.05
CA HIS A 314 9.15 12.62 -27.59
C HIS A 314 8.35 13.41 -26.56
N PHE A 315 8.28 12.94 -25.33
CA PHE A 315 7.50 13.59 -24.29
C PHE A 315 8.15 14.92 -23.87
N THR A 316 7.36 15.97 -23.83
CA THR A 316 7.71 17.27 -23.28
C THR A 316 7.08 17.40 -21.90
N THR A 317 7.89 17.44 -20.85
CA THR A 317 7.40 17.36 -19.47
C THR A 317 7.60 18.63 -18.62
N ASN A 318 8.01 19.73 -19.26
CA ASN A 318 8.38 20.99 -18.59
C ASN A 318 7.23 21.70 -17.82
N LYS A 319 6.00 21.20 -17.90
CA LYS A 319 4.84 21.72 -17.14
C LYS A 319 4.29 20.70 -16.15
N VAL A 320 4.78 19.48 -16.19
CA VAL A 320 4.31 18.40 -15.31
C VAL A 320 4.68 18.69 -13.87
N LYS A 321 3.70 18.60 -12.98
CA LYS A 321 3.85 18.85 -11.54
C LYS A 321 3.83 17.58 -10.72
N ASP A 322 3.18 16.53 -11.23
CA ASP A 322 3.03 15.24 -10.56
C ASP A 322 3.42 14.10 -11.50
N MET A 323 4.43 13.32 -11.08
CA MET A 323 4.91 12.09 -11.72
C MET A 323 4.89 10.92 -10.73
N SER A 324 4.14 11.05 -9.62
CA SER A 324 4.06 10.01 -8.61
C SER A 324 3.56 8.70 -9.22
N SER A 325 4.19 7.59 -8.83
CA SER A 325 3.84 6.23 -9.29
C SER A 325 3.81 6.04 -10.82
N MET A 326 4.43 6.93 -11.61
CA MET A 326 4.28 6.91 -13.08
C MET A 326 4.58 5.55 -13.71
N PHE A 327 5.58 4.83 -13.21
CA PHE A 327 5.98 3.48 -13.65
C PHE A 327 5.85 2.43 -12.55
N ASP A 328 5.19 2.75 -11.42
CA ASP A 328 5.05 1.81 -10.30
C ASP A 328 4.49 0.48 -10.78
N SER A 329 5.16 -0.61 -10.39
CA SER A 329 4.76 -1.98 -10.72
C SER A 329 4.79 -2.35 -12.21
N CYS A 330 5.60 -1.66 -13.01
CA CYS A 330 5.96 -2.08 -14.37
C CYS A 330 6.99 -3.23 -14.32
N LYS A 331 6.57 -4.39 -13.82
CA LYS A 331 7.48 -5.48 -13.41
C LYS A 331 8.40 -6.03 -14.51
N LYS A 332 7.94 -6.02 -15.79
CA LYS A 332 8.73 -6.50 -16.90
C LYS A 332 9.52 -5.42 -17.64
N LEU A 333 9.38 -4.16 -17.23
CA LEU A 333 10.06 -3.04 -17.87
C LEU A 333 11.59 -3.18 -17.72
N LYS A 334 12.28 -3.31 -18.85
CA LYS A 334 13.76 -3.41 -18.90
C LYS A 334 14.39 -2.08 -19.31
N ASN A 335 13.75 -1.40 -20.25
CA ASN A 335 14.25 -0.15 -20.81
C ASN A 335 13.13 0.88 -20.90
N VAL A 336 13.43 2.08 -20.43
CA VAL A 336 12.57 3.26 -20.60
C VAL A 336 13.44 4.43 -21.06
N ASP A 337 13.09 5.04 -22.20
CA ASP A 337 13.76 6.25 -22.66
C ASP A 337 13.01 7.51 -22.18
N ILE A 338 13.56 8.12 -21.15
CA ILE A 338 13.12 9.36 -20.52
C ILE A 338 14.19 10.46 -20.60
N SER A 339 15.13 10.30 -21.53
CA SER A 339 16.31 11.17 -21.66
C SER A 339 15.97 12.65 -21.92
N ASN A 340 14.74 12.95 -22.35
CA ASN A 340 14.25 14.32 -22.60
C ASN A 340 13.30 14.84 -21.52
N PHE A 341 13.10 14.11 -20.43
CA PHE A 341 12.24 14.59 -19.34
C PHE A 341 12.84 15.85 -18.69
N ASP A 342 12.09 16.95 -18.69
CA ASP A 342 12.34 18.11 -17.87
C ASP A 342 11.46 18.05 -16.62
N THR A 343 12.08 17.79 -15.47
CA THR A 343 11.39 17.62 -14.18
C THR A 343 11.40 18.89 -13.32
N SER A 344 11.74 20.04 -13.90
CA SER A 344 11.95 21.31 -13.17
C SER A 344 10.71 21.86 -12.45
N GLU A 345 9.49 21.43 -12.88
CA GLU A 345 8.22 21.81 -12.24
C GLU A 345 7.63 20.71 -11.36
N VAL A 346 8.24 19.51 -11.35
CA VAL A 346 7.71 18.36 -10.62
C VAL A 346 7.84 18.57 -9.11
N LYS A 347 6.76 18.27 -8.38
CA LYS A 347 6.66 18.34 -6.93
C LYS A 347 6.61 16.98 -6.27
N ASP A 348 6.04 15.99 -6.94
CA ASP A 348 5.88 14.63 -6.40
C ASP A 348 6.47 13.59 -7.36
N MET A 349 7.42 12.80 -6.83
CA MET A 349 8.07 11.65 -7.47
C MET A 349 7.93 10.37 -6.64
N THR A 350 7.01 10.38 -5.64
CA THR A 350 6.76 9.21 -4.79
C THR A 350 6.50 7.97 -5.65
N LYS A 351 7.23 6.87 -5.39
CA LYS A 351 7.08 5.59 -6.10
C LYS A 351 7.25 5.66 -7.63
N MET A 352 7.87 6.71 -8.19
CA MET A 352 7.91 6.91 -9.65
C MET A 352 8.41 5.67 -10.41
N PHE A 353 9.40 4.95 -9.89
CA PHE A 353 9.97 3.70 -10.45
C PHE A 353 9.84 2.52 -9.48
N SER A 354 8.95 2.58 -8.48
CA SER A 354 8.76 1.49 -7.53
C SER A 354 8.40 0.19 -8.26
N ASN A 355 8.97 -0.94 -7.81
CA ASN A 355 8.62 -2.27 -8.27
C ASN A 355 8.80 -2.53 -9.78
N CYS A 356 9.77 -1.85 -10.40
CA CYS A 356 10.23 -2.13 -11.77
C CYS A 356 11.30 -3.24 -11.74
N GLN A 357 10.90 -4.46 -11.36
CA GLN A 357 11.79 -5.58 -11.00
C GLN A 357 12.80 -5.97 -12.06
N ASN A 358 12.55 -5.71 -13.35
CA ASN A 358 13.42 -6.04 -14.44
C ASN A 358 14.23 -4.85 -14.99
N LEU A 359 14.12 -3.68 -14.37
CA LEU A 359 14.88 -2.50 -14.77
C LEU A 359 16.34 -2.67 -14.37
N GLU A 360 17.23 -2.74 -15.35
CA GLU A 360 18.68 -2.97 -15.14
C GLU A 360 19.46 -1.65 -15.12
N LYS A 361 19.00 -0.68 -15.90
CA LYS A 361 19.63 0.65 -16.05
C LYS A 361 18.57 1.74 -16.17
N LEU A 362 18.85 2.88 -15.58
CA LEU A 362 17.98 4.07 -15.63
C LEU A 362 18.82 5.32 -15.85
N ASN A 363 18.55 6.06 -16.93
CA ASN A 363 19.22 7.35 -17.19
C ASN A 363 18.33 8.51 -16.72
N ILE A 364 18.71 9.16 -15.63
CA ILE A 364 18.03 10.29 -15.01
C ILE A 364 19.00 11.48 -14.75
N GLU A 365 20.11 11.52 -15.48
CA GLU A 365 21.13 12.59 -15.34
C GLU A 365 20.57 14.00 -15.57
N LYS A 366 19.49 14.14 -16.34
CA LYS A 366 18.85 15.45 -16.62
C LYS A 366 17.76 15.84 -15.64
N PHE A 367 17.42 14.98 -14.70
CA PHE A 367 16.37 15.29 -13.72
C PHE A 367 16.75 16.49 -12.85
N LYS A 368 15.81 17.41 -12.69
CA LYS A 368 15.92 18.59 -11.82
C LYS A 368 14.91 18.45 -10.70
N THR A 369 15.39 18.30 -9.47
CA THR A 369 14.52 18.00 -8.32
C THR A 369 14.33 19.18 -7.35
N ASN A 370 14.67 20.41 -7.77
CA ASN A 370 14.64 21.60 -6.90
C ASN A 370 13.24 21.93 -6.33
N LYS A 371 12.16 21.47 -6.99
CA LYS A 371 10.77 21.68 -6.55
C LYS A 371 10.15 20.45 -5.92
N VAL A 372 10.83 19.31 -5.97
CA VAL A 372 10.31 18.05 -5.44
C VAL A 372 10.18 18.13 -3.93
N GLU A 373 9.02 17.78 -3.44
CA GLU A 373 8.61 17.79 -2.03
C GLU A 373 8.44 16.36 -1.48
N SER A 374 8.29 15.35 -2.36
CA SER A 374 8.17 13.93 -1.99
C SER A 374 8.85 13.02 -3.02
N MET A 375 9.65 12.03 -2.53
CA MET A 375 10.29 10.99 -3.35
C MET A 375 10.51 9.67 -2.60
N ASN A 376 9.77 9.45 -1.51
CA ASN A 376 9.83 8.20 -0.77
C ASN A 376 9.43 7.02 -1.66
N TYR A 377 10.00 5.84 -1.41
CA TYR A 377 9.78 4.61 -2.19
C TYR A 377 10.16 4.72 -3.69
N MET A 378 10.88 5.78 -4.12
CA MET A 378 11.05 6.10 -5.55
C MET A 378 11.64 4.95 -6.36
N PHE A 379 12.58 4.18 -5.81
CA PHE A 379 13.25 3.04 -6.45
C PHE A 379 13.01 1.72 -5.73
N GLU A 380 12.04 1.65 -4.84
CA GLU A 380 11.69 0.46 -4.06
C GLU A 380 11.46 -0.76 -4.98
N TYR A 381 11.95 -1.97 -4.58
CA TYR A 381 11.80 -3.23 -5.32
C TYR A 381 12.39 -3.27 -6.74
N ASN A 382 13.39 -2.45 -7.05
CA ASN A 382 14.15 -2.53 -8.30
C ASN A 382 15.25 -3.60 -8.20
N THR A 383 14.83 -4.86 -8.15
CA THR A 383 15.71 -5.99 -7.79
C THR A 383 16.85 -6.26 -8.76
N LYS A 384 16.79 -5.75 -9.99
CA LYS A 384 17.83 -5.90 -11.02
C LYS A 384 18.60 -4.63 -11.35
N LEU A 385 18.28 -3.50 -10.74
CA LEU A 385 19.00 -2.26 -10.96
C LEU A 385 20.43 -2.38 -10.43
N ILE A 386 21.44 -2.16 -11.30
CA ILE A 386 22.83 -2.41 -10.98
C ILE A 386 23.54 -1.16 -10.48
N SER A 387 23.22 -0.02 -11.07
CA SER A 387 23.86 1.25 -10.72
C SER A 387 22.90 2.42 -10.82
N LEU A 388 23.08 3.42 -9.95
CA LEU A 388 22.26 4.63 -9.97
C LEU A 388 23.12 5.84 -9.58
N ASP A 389 23.10 6.86 -10.42
CA ASP A 389 23.73 8.15 -10.15
C ASP A 389 22.66 9.22 -9.89
N LEU A 390 22.63 9.74 -8.66
CA LEU A 390 21.72 10.77 -8.19
C LEU A 390 22.46 12.06 -7.80
N SER A 391 23.70 12.22 -8.25
CA SER A 391 24.54 13.39 -7.93
C SER A 391 23.95 14.73 -8.37
N ASN A 392 22.98 14.72 -9.29
CA ASN A 392 22.24 15.89 -9.76
C ASN A 392 20.96 16.20 -8.93
N PHE A 393 20.59 15.34 -7.97
CA PHE A 393 19.35 15.51 -7.20
C PHE A 393 19.53 16.57 -6.10
N ASN A 394 18.62 17.53 -6.05
CA ASN A 394 18.45 18.45 -4.93
C ASN A 394 17.33 17.94 -4.03
N THR A 395 17.67 17.52 -2.82
CA THR A 395 16.73 16.93 -1.86
C THR A 395 16.37 17.86 -0.69
N GLN A 396 16.71 19.15 -0.79
CA GLN A 396 16.57 20.12 0.32
C GLN A 396 15.16 20.21 0.90
N LYS A 397 14.12 19.90 0.13
CA LYS A 397 12.73 19.99 0.58
C LYS A 397 12.16 18.67 1.11
N ILE A 398 12.91 17.59 0.98
CA ILE A 398 12.46 16.25 1.32
C ILE A 398 12.47 16.06 2.84
N SER A 399 11.37 15.61 3.39
CA SER A 399 11.23 15.24 4.81
C SER A 399 11.13 13.74 5.06
N ASP A 400 10.82 12.94 4.04
CA ASP A 400 10.67 11.50 4.11
C ASP A 400 11.46 10.84 2.97
N MET A 401 12.46 10.02 3.35
CA MET A 401 13.28 9.21 2.44
C MET A 401 13.08 7.71 2.69
N SER A 402 12.02 7.36 3.42
CA SER A 402 11.74 5.97 3.76
C SER A 402 11.65 5.09 2.53
N ARG A 403 12.27 3.90 2.60
CA ARG A 403 12.26 2.85 1.57
C ARG A 403 12.73 3.30 0.17
N MET A 404 13.45 4.42 0.05
CA MET A 404 13.82 4.96 -1.26
C MET A 404 14.55 3.94 -2.15
N PHE A 405 15.39 3.07 -1.57
CA PHE A 405 16.12 2.00 -2.26
C PHE A 405 15.81 0.60 -1.69
N TYR A 406 14.69 0.46 -0.97
CA TYR A 406 14.31 -0.82 -0.37
C TYR A 406 14.22 -1.94 -1.39
N GLN A 407 14.86 -3.11 -1.13
CA GLN A 407 14.88 -4.26 -2.04
C GLN A 407 15.57 -3.99 -3.41
N CYS A 408 16.52 -3.09 -3.48
CA CYS A 408 17.40 -2.93 -4.65
C CYS A 408 18.54 -3.95 -4.60
N ASN A 409 18.20 -5.24 -4.70
CA ASN A 409 19.08 -6.37 -4.37
C ASN A 409 20.36 -6.42 -5.20
N SER A 410 20.34 -5.99 -6.47
CA SER A 410 21.49 -6.02 -7.39
C SER A 410 22.26 -4.70 -7.45
N LEU A 411 21.88 -3.69 -6.66
CA LEU A 411 22.52 -2.38 -6.70
C LEU A 411 23.96 -2.48 -6.15
N GLU A 412 24.94 -2.29 -7.02
CA GLU A 412 26.35 -2.37 -6.69
C GLU A 412 26.96 -0.99 -6.42
N THR A 413 26.49 0.04 -7.14
CA THR A 413 26.98 1.41 -7.03
C THR A 413 25.85 2.41 -6.95
N LEU A 414 25.93 3.30 -5.96
CA LEU A 414 24.96 4.37 -5.71
C LEU A 414 25.73 5.66 -5.40
N ASN A 415 25.47 6.72 -6.19
CA ASN A 415 26.08 8.04 -5.97
C ASN A 415 25.02 9.01 -5.41
N LEU A 416 25.29 9.54 -4.19
CA LEU A 416 24.43 10.46 -3.44
C LEU A 416 25.13 11.79 -3.07
N ASP A 417 26.20 12.17 -3.78
CA ASP A 417 27.12 13.25 -3.39
C ASP A 417 26.45 14.60 -3.06
N ASN A 418 25.32 14.90 -3.69
CA ASN A 418 24.63 16.20 -3.50
C ASN A 418 23.31 16.08 -2.69
N PHE A 419 23.09 14.96 -2.04
CA PHE A 419 21.90 14.82 -1.19
C PHE A 419 21.97 15.78 -0.01
N ASN A 420 20.95 16.62 0.13
CA ASN A 420 20.76 17.50 1.28
C ASN A 420 19.64 16.93 2.15
N THR A 421 20.00 16.39 3.30
CA THR A 421 19.06 15.72 4.21
C THR A 421 18.65 16.57 5.41
N ASN A 422 18.93 17.89 5.39
CA ASN A 422 18.67 18.79 6.52
C ASN A 422 17.23 18.82 7.03
N ASN A 423 16.28 18.38 6.22
CA ASN A 423 14.86 18.37 6.58
C ASN A 423 14.26 16.96 6.72
N VAL A 424 15.07 15.94 6.55
CA VAL A 424 14.60 14.55 6.62
C VAL A 424 14.32 14.15 8.07
N GLU A 425 13.14 13.60 8.30
CA GLU A 425 12.68 13.11 9.60
C GLU A 425 12.56 11.58 9.66
N ASP A 426 12.43 10.92 8.49
CA ASP A 426 12.25 9.47 8.35
C ASP A 426 13.22 8.90 7.32
N MET A 427 14.06 7.92 7.74
CA MET A 427 14.99 7.16 6.90
C MET A 427 14.77 5.63 7.03
N THR A 428 13.58 5.22 7.51
CA THR A 428 13.28 3.81 7.72
C THR A 428 13.43 2.99 6.45
N TYR A 429 14.10 1.84 6.53
CA TYR A 429 14.33 0.92 5.39
C TYR A 429 15.02 1.55 4.18
N MET A 430 15.66 2.73 4.28
CA MET A 430 16.13 3.48 3.11
C MET A 430 17.02 2.64 2.18
N PHE A 431 17.92 1.82 2.71
CA PHE A 431 18.82 0.93 1.97
C PHE A 431 18.60 -0.55 2.30
N SER A 432 17.53 -0.88 3.03
CA SER A 432 17.28 -2.27 3.45
C SER A 432 17.18 -3.20 2.23
N ASN A 433 17.85 -4.36 2.33
CA ASN A 433 17.97 -5.32 1.26
C ASN A 433 18.70 -4.83 -0.01
N CYS A 434 19.62 -3.88 0.11
CA CYS A 434 20.60 -3.57 -0.93
C CYS A 434 21.78 -4.57 -0.87
N LYS A 435 21.49 -5.83 -1.17
CA LYS A 435 22.36 -6.98 -0.89
C LYS A 435 23.73 -6.94 -1.58
N SER A 436 23.83 -6.30 -2.75
CA SER A 436 25.05 -6.24 -3.55
C SER A 436 25.88 -4.97 -3.32
N LEU A 437 25.37 -4.04 -2.53
CA LEU A 437 26.05 -2.76 -2.25
C LEU A 437 27.26 -3.00 -1.37
N LYS A 438 28.48 -2.59 -1.87
CA LYS A 438 29.74 -2.84 -1.17
C LYS A 438 30.25 -1.62 -0.41
N ASN A 439 30.08 -0.45 -0.99
CA ASN A 439 30.54 0.80 -0.41
C ASN A 439 29.42 1.84 -0.45
N LEU A 440 29.22 2.54 0.65
CA LEU A 440 28.23 3.60 0.74
C LEU A 440 28.81 4.79 1.51
N ASP A 441 28.96 5.92 0.81
CA ASP A 441 29.39 7.18 1.40
C ASP A 441 28.17 8.05 1.71
N LEU A 442 27.92 8.30 3.00
CA LEU A 442 26.84 9.15 3.50
C LEU A 442 27.43 10.35 4.30
N SER A 443 28.69 10.69 4.07
CA SER A 443 29.39 11.80 4.75
C SER A 443 28.71 13.17 4.55
N SER A 444 27.94 13.32 3.44
CA SER A 444 27.13 14.51 3.15
C SER A 444 25.80 14.58 3.91
N PHE A 445 25.37 13.49 4.56
CA PHE A 445 24.06 13.42 5.22
C PHE A 445 24.07 14.20 6.55
N ASN A 446 23.08 15.07 6.72
CA ASN A 446 22.74 15.68 8.00
C ASN A 446 21.49 15.00 8.56
N THR A 447 21.64 14.30 9.68
CA THR A 447 20.57 13.51 10.28
C THR A 447 19.94 14.15 11.53
N GLN A 448 20.26 15.43 11.81
CA GLN A 448 19.84 16.13 13.03
C GLN A 448 18.32 16.10 13.30
N LYS A 449 17.48 15.96 12.27
CA LYS A 449 16.01 15.90 12.42
C LYS A 449 15.45 14.50 12.34
N VAL A 450 16.27 13.50 12.02
CA VAL A 450 15.81 12.14 11.83
C VAL A 450 15.33 11.54 13.15
N LYS A 451 14.16 10.99 13.17
CA LYS A 451 13.50 10.37 14.34
C LYS A 451 13.50 8.85 14.30
N ASP A 452 13.55 8.28 13.10
CA ASP A 452 13.49 6.84 12.87
C ASP A 452 14.54 6.42 11.84
N MET A 453 15.44 5.50 12.27
CA MET A 453 16.48 4.88 11.45
C MET A 453 16.35 3.35 11.44
N SER A 454 15.20 2.84 11.89
CA SER A 454 14.98 1.39 11.97
C SER A 454 15.11 0.74 10.59
N PHE A 455 15.77 -0.43 10.54
CA PHE A 455 16.01 -1.22 9.33
C PHE A 455 16.79 -0.49 8.21
N MET A 456 17.45 0.65 8.49
CA MET A 456 18.04 1.51 7.43
C MET A 456 19.01 0.75 6.53
N PHE A 457 19.85 -0.14 7.07
CA PHE A 457 20.84 -0.94 6.35
C PHE A 457 20.62 -2.46 6.48
N GLU A 458 19.42 -2.86 6.94
CA GLU A 458 19.06 -4.26 7.08
C GLU A 458 19.37 -5.05 5.80
N HIS A 459 19.98 -6.25 5.92
CA HIS A 459 20.36 -7.09 4.78
C HIS A 459 21.24 -6.41 3.71
N CYS A 460 22.08 -5.46 4.07
CA CYS A 460 23.17 -5.01 3.23
C CYS A 460 24.32 -6.03 3.31
N GLU A 461 24.08 -7.23 2.76
CA GLU A 461 24.86 -8.44 3.00
C GLU A 461 26.35 -8.31 2.56
N GLN A 462 26.63 -7.52 1.51
CA GLN A 462 27.98 -7.33 0.97
C GLN A 462 28.62 -5.99 1.36
N LEU A 463 27.98 -5.20 2.24
CA LEU A 463 28.46 -3.90 2.64
C LEU A 463 29.77 -4.05 3.46
N THR A 464 30.88 -3.56 2.93
CA THR A 464 32.21 -3.59 3.58
C THR A 464 32.66 -2.22 4.07
N SER A 465 32.20 -1.13 3.43
CA SER A 465 32.54 0.23 3.79
C SER A 465 31.30 1.10 3.88
N LEU A 466 31.07 1.67 5.07
CA LEU A 466 29.96 2.57 5.35
C LEU A 466 30.48 3.82 6.06
N GLU A 467 30.34 4.98 5.42
CA GLU A 467 30.75 6.26 6.00
C GLU A 467 29.53 7.00 6.58
N ILE A 468 29.42 6.99 7.92
CA ILE A 468 28.33 7.60 8.69
C ILE A 468 28.84 8.48 9.84
N SER A 469 30.11 8.88 9.82
CA SER A 469 30.72 9.71 10.86
C SER A 469 30.05 11.09 11.03
N SER A 470 29.29 11.55 10.00
CA SER A 470 28.50 12.79 10.05
C SER A 470 27.14 12.65 10.75
N PHE A 471 26.71 11.44 11.09
CA PHE A 471 25.37 11.22 11.64
C PHE A 471 25.19 11.84 13.03
N ASP A 472 24.21 12.71 13.16
CA ASP A 472 23.68 13.20 14.44
C ASP A 472 22.41 12.41 14.77
N THR A 473 22.45 11.59 15.80
CA THR A 473 21.34 10.73 16.21
C THR A 473 20.56 11.26 17.42
N SER A 474 20.76 12.55 17.77
CA SER A 474 20.21 13.14 18.98
C SER A 474 18.67 13.20 19.05
N GLU A 475 17.98 13.14 17.89
CA GLU A 475 16.52 13.10 17.80
C GLU A 475 15.97 11.69 17.55
N VAL A 476 16.83 10.70 17.30
CA VAL A 476 16.41 9.34 16.94
C VAL A 476 15.78 8.62 18.14
N VAL A 477 14.64 7.98 17.91
CA VAL A 477 13.86 7.22 18.90
C VAL A 477 13.96 5.71 18.66
N ASP A 478 14.09 5.28 17.41
CA ASP A 478 14.16 3.88 17.01
C ASP A 478 15.37 3.61 16.11
N MET A 479 16.22 2.65 16.51
CA MET A 479 17.36 2.15 15.75
C MET A 479 17.29 0.63 15.61
N SER A 480 16.14 0.02 15.89
CA SER A 480 15.98 -1.41 15.81
C SER A 480 16.33 -1.94 14.42
N ASN A 481 17.02 -3.07 14.37
CA ASN A 481 17.39 -3.76 13.14
C ASN A 481 18.27 -2.94 12.15
N MET A 482 18.87 -1.83 12.58
CA MET A 482 19.53 -0.89 11.67
C MET A 482 20.62 -1.55 10.82
N PHE A 483 21.42 -2.49 11.36
CA PHE A 483 22.52 -3.19 10.68
C PHE A 483 22.33 -4.71 10.65
N VAL A 484 21.11 -5.22 10.89
CA VAL A 484 20.84 -6.66 10.84
C VAL A 484 21.29 -7.26 9.51
N ASN A 485 22.01 -8.41 9.59
CA ASN A 485 22.49 -9.15 8.42
C ASN A 485 23.47 -8.39 7.51
N CYS A 486 24.22 -7.43 8.07
CA CYS A 486 25.38 -6.82 7.39
C CYS A 486 26.60 -7.73 7.57
N TYR A 487 26.60 -8.88 6.88
CA TYR A 487 27.54 -9.99 7.10
C TYR A 487 29.02 -9.60 6.88
N GLU A 488 29.29 -8.71 5.93
CA GLU A 488 30.63 -8.35 5.50
C GLU A 488 31.17 -7.08 6.19
N LEU A 489 30.36 -6.39 6.99
CA LEU A 489 30.74 -5.15 7.69
C LEU A 489 31.75 -5.47 8.79
N ASP A 490 33.00 -5.02 8.63
CA ASP A 490 34.09 -5.35 9.53
C ASP A 490 34.45 -4.23 10.55
N ASN A 491 34.20 -2.99 10.19
CA ASN A 491 34.37 -1.81 11.03
C ASN A 491 33.19 -0.86 10.90
N LEU A 492 32.82 -0.23 12.00
CA LEU A 492 31.73 0.74 12.05
C LEU A 492 32.09 1.85 13.06
N GLU A 493 32.10 3.09 12.60
CA GLU A 493 32.40 4.26 13.42
C GLU A 493 31.10 4.85 13.98
N LEU A 494 30.92 4.72 15.32
CA LEU A 494 29.70 5.16 16.03
C LEU A 494 30.00 6.15 17.15
N SER A 495 31.22 6.69 17.22
CA SER A 495 31.64 7.57 18.33
C SER A 495 30.78 8.84 18.47
N ASN A 496 30.14 9.29 17.37
CA ASN A 496 29.24 10.44 17.36
C ASN A 496 27.76 10.11 17.64
N PHE A 497 27.42 8.83 17.79
CA PHE A 497 26.02 8.45 18.04
C PHE A 497 25.58 8.87 19.44
N ASN A 498 24.47 9.61 19.50
CA ASN A 498 23.82 10.02 20.74
C ASN A 498 22.47 9.28 20.87
N ILE A 499 22.41 8.32 21.79
CA ILE A 499 21.23 7.49 21.95
C ILE A 499 20.28 7.97 23.07
N LYS A 500 20.40 9.21 23.56
CA LYS A 500 19.61 9.69 24.71
C LYS A 500 18.10 9.60 24.52
N LYS A 501 17.60 9.65 23.29
CA LYS A 501 16.17 9.51 22.96
C LYS A 501 15.80 8.12 22.42
N VAL A 502 16.78 7.25 22.21
CA VAL A 502 16.55 5.91 21.67
C VAL A 502 15.87 5.03 22.72
N ARG A 503 14.81 4.35 22.32
CA ARG A 503 14.06 3.40 23.11
C ARG A 503 14.24 1.97 22.66
N ASP A 504 14.48 1.76 21.37
CA ASP A 504 14.60 0.44 20.78
C ASP A 504 15.90 0.30 19.99
N MET A 505 16.69 -0.73 20.34
CA MET A 505 17.92 -1.16 19.69
C MET A 505 17.91 -2.68 19.46
N GLU A 506 16.72 -3.29 19.40
CA GLU A 506 16.57 -4.72 19.12
C GLU A 506 17.30 -5.09 17.84
N ASN A 507 18.08 -6.19 17.88
CA ASN A 507 18.79 -6.76 16.73
C ASN A 507 19.76 -5.79 16.01
N ILE A 508 20.12 -4.65 16.59
CA ILE A 508 20.80 -3.56 15.82
C ILE A 508 22.06 -4.06 15.09
N PHE A 509 22.85 -4.99 15.67
CA PHE A 509 24.05 -5.60 15.06
C PHE A 509 23.91 -7.11 14.85
N GLN A 510 22.69 -7.66 14.93
CA GLN A 510 22.48 -9.09 14.76
C GLN A 510 23.00 -9.57 13.40
N ASN A 511 23.78 -10.69 13.44
CA ASN A 511 24.39 -11.28 12.25
C ASN A 511 25.44 -10.39 11.53
N CYS A 512 26.09 -9.46 12.23
CA CYS A 512 27.24 -8.76 11.71
C CYS A 512 28.50 -9.64 11.89
N TYR A 513 28.62 -10.69 11.06
CA TYR A 513 29.57 -11.81 11.25
C TYR A 513 31.03 -11.36 11.30
N LYS A 514 31.41 -10.32 10.54
CA LYS A 514 32.79 -9.83 10.42
C LYS A 514 33.12 -8.64 11.32
N LEU A 515 32.14 -8.08 12.04
CA LEU A 515 32.33 -6.94 12.92
C LEU A 515 33.34 -7.28 14.01
N LYS A 516 34.52 -6.61 14.01
CA LYS A 516 35.64 -6.92 14.91
C LYS A 516 35.74 -5.98 16.10
N ASN A 517 35.62 -4.70 15.81
CA ASN A 517 35.75 -3.65 16.79
C ASN A 517 34.54 -2.73 16.74
N LEU A 518 34.02 -2.36 17.87
CA LEU A 518 32.88 -1.47 17.98
C LEU A 518 33.07 -0.54 19.18
N ASP A 519 33.21 0.75 18.95
CA ASP A 519 33.23 1.75 20.02
C ASP A 519 31.81 2.30 20.23
N ILE A 520 31.20 1.90 21.34
CA ILE A 520 29.89 2.34 21.80
C ILE A 520 29.98 3.07 23.15
N SER A 521 31.16 3.61 23.47
CA SER A 521 31.39 4.36 24.73
C SER A 521 30.51 5.61 24.86
N SER A 522 30.03 6.16 23.74
CA SER A 522 29.05 7.26 23.69
C SER A 522 27.61 6.85 24.01
N PHE A 523 27.31 5.54 24.02
CA PHE A 523 25.94 5.03 24.20
C PHE A 523 25.50 5.17 25.66
N ASN A 524 24.65 6.17 25.92
CA ASN A 524 24.09 6.45 27.23
C ASN A 524 22.63 6.91 27.09
N SER A 525 21.68 6.05 27.46
CA SER A 525 20.23 6.34 27.42
C SER A 525 19.55 5.76 28.65
N ASN A 526 18.83 6.59 29.40
CA ASN A 526 18.02 6.18 30.54
C ASN A 526 16.57 5.83 30.20
N ILE A 527 16.22 5.76 28.91
CA ILE A 527 14.88 5.42 28.42
C ILE A 527 14.85 4.18 27.52
N LEU A 528 16.01 3.55 27.35
CA LEU A 528 16.17 2.34 26.54
C LEU A 528 15.37 1.18 27.18
N ILE A 529 14.55 0.49 26.37
CA ILE A 529 13.66 -0.58 26.85
C ILE A 529 13.88 -1.93 26.16
N ASN A 530 14.59 -1.95 25.02
CA ASN A 530 14.80 -3.16 24.22
C ASN A 530 16.21 -3.19 23.64
N ILE A 531 16.96 -4.27 23.92
CA ILE A 531 18.31 -4.56 23.40
C ILE A 531 18.44 -6.04 23.04
N ASN A 532 17.34 -6.72 22.88
CA ASN A 532 17.24 -8.13 22.58
C ASN A 532 18.05 -8.48 21.33
N ASN A 533 18.81 -9.59 21.34
CA ASN A 533 19.68 -10.04 20.25
C ASN A 533 20.71 -8.99 19.74
N MET A 534 21.05 -7.96 20.52
CA MET A 534 21.80 -6.79 20.05
C MET A 534 23.10 -7.14 19.31
N PHE A 535 23.87 -8.15 19.77
CA PHE A 535 25.11 -8.62 19.17
C PHE A 535 25.06 -10.10 18.80
N GLN A 536 23.87 -10.69 18.70
CA GLN A 536 23.73 -12.11 18.35
C GLN A 536 24.43 -12.42 17.02
N ASN A 537 25.24 -13.49 17.00
CA ASN A 537 26.02 -13.93 15.83
C ASN A 537 27.09 -12.93 15.36
N CYS A 538 27.62 -12.05 16.23
CA CYS A 538 28.79 -11.24 15.93
C CYS A 538 30.06 -12.08 16.15
N TYR A 539 30.28 -13.07 15.28
CA TYR A 539 31.31 -14.11 15.46
C TYR A 539 32.73 -13.56 15.66
N SER A 540 33.06 -12.47 14.96
CA SER A 540 34.41 -11.87 14.95
C SER A 540 34.62 -10.78 16.00
N LEU A 541 33.62 -10.43 16.79
CA LEU A 541 33.71 -9.37 17.80
C LEU A 541 34.69 -9.79 18.90
N THR A 542 35.76 -9.02 19.10
CA THR A 542 36.86 -9.40 20.02
C THR A 542 36.76 -8.77 21.40
N SER A 543 36.21 -7.57 21.48
CA SER A 543 36.05 -6.84 22.76
C SER A 543 34.86 -5.91 22.72
N LEU A 544 34.22 -5.71 23.88
CA LEU A 544 33.10 -4.79 24.04
C LEU A 544 33.08 -4.17 25.43
N ASP A 545 32.81 -2.89 25.53
CA ASP A 545 32.61 -2.18 26.79
C ASP A 545 31.19 -1.60 26.87
N LEU A 546 30.38 -2.13 27.81
CA LEU A 546 29.01 -1.70 28.07
C LEU A 546 28.90 -0.95 29.42
N SER A 547 30.00 -0.54 30.03
CA SER A 547 29.98 0.07 31.37
C SER A 547 29.21 1.39 31.46
N ASN A 548 28.93 2.05 30.30
CA ASN A 548 28.13 3.27 30.20
C ASN A 548 26.66 3.03 29.84
N PHE A 549 26.27 1.76 29.60
CA PHE A 549 24.88 1.41 29.27
C PHE A 549 23.97 1.48 30.48
N ASP A 550 22.93 2.32 30.46
CA ASP A 550 21.87 2.26 31.45
C ASP A 550 20.80 1.23 31.02
N THR A 551 20.80 0.10 31.69
CA THR A 551 19.88 -1.01 31.42
C THR A 551 18.73 -1.09 32.43
N SER A 552 18.50 -0.03 33.23
CA SER A 552 17.54 -0.04 34.35
C SER A 552 16.08 -0.29 33.93
N ASN A 553 15.74 -0.09 32.65
CA ASN A 553 14.38 -0.35 32.11
C ASN A 553 14.28 -1.63 31.27
N ILE A 554 15.38 -2.34 31.08
CA ILE A 554 15.42 -3.56 30.27
C ILE A 554 14.74 -4.72 31.02
N LYS A 555 13.90 -5.45 30.32
CA LYS A 555 13.20 -6.64 30.84
C LYS A 555 13.66 -7.93 30.18
N ASP A 556 14.22 -7.87 29.01
CA ASP A 556 14.70 -8.99 28.23
C ASP A 556 16.14 -8.76 27.79
N MET A 557 17.03 -9.63 28.23
CA MET A 557 18.44 -9.68 27.85
C MET A 557 18.79 -10.98 27.12
N SER A 558 17.80 -11.63 26.54
CA SER A 558 18.02 -12.90 25.84
C SER A 558 18.87 -12.68 24.58
N HIS A 559 19.77 -13.64 24.34
CA HIS A 559 20.58 -13.73 23.11
C HIS A 559 21.53 -12.56 22.84
N ILE A 560 21.75 -11.63 23.79
CA ILE A 560 22.51 -10.39 23.52
C ILE A 560 23.90 -10.69 22.94
N PHE A 561 24.63 -11.66 23.47
CA PHE A 561 25.99 -12.06 23.04
C PHE A 561 26.01 -13.47 22.46
N GLU A 562 24.87 -14.06 22.17
CA GLU A 562 24.83 -15.43 21.64
C GLU A 562 25.68 -15.55 20.39
N ASN A 563 26.55 -16.57 20.32
CA ASN A 563 27.49 -16.84 19.24
C ASN A 563 28.51 -15.70 18.97
N CYS A 564 28.92 -14.95 20.01
CA CYS A 564 30.07 -14.06 19.92
C CYS A 564 31.35 -14.88 20.15
N ASN A 565 31.72 -15.72 19.17
CA ASN A 565 32.71 -16.77 19.34
C ASN A 565 34.11 -16.26 19.67
N ASP A 566 34.53 -15.10 19.07
CA ASP A 566 35.85 -14.52 19.26
C ASP A 566 35.93 -13.51 20.40
N LEU A 567 34.85 -13.31 21.19
CA LEU A 567 34.76 -12.31 22.25
C LEU A 567 35.63 -12.73 23.43
N LYS A 568 36.72 -11.96 23.65
CA LYS A 568 37.71 -12.22 24.73
C LYS A 568 37.55 -11.32 25.93
N TYR A 569 37.13 -10.06 25.68
CA TYR A 569 36.94 -9.06 26.71
C TYR A 569 35.55 -8.47 26.66
N LEU A 570 34.83 -8.56 27.75
CA LEU A 570 33.49 -7.98 27.91
C LEU A 570 33.39 -7.27 29.27
N ASN A 571 33.19 -5.95 29.21
CA ASN A 571 33.01 -5.13 30.40
C ASN A 571 31.52 -4.85 30.65
N LEU A 572 30.97 -5.47 31.72
CA LEU A 572 29.59 -5.33 32.14
C LEU A 572 29.42 -4.58 33.48
N ARG A 573 30.45 -3.81 33.89
CA ARG A 573 30.35 -3.01 35.11
C ARG A 573 29.21 -1.99 34.96
N ASN A 574 28.43 -1.83 36.04
CA ASN A 574 27.28 -0.93 36.11
C ASN A 574 26.02 -1.37 35.29
N ILE A 575 26.01 -2.57 34.71
CA ILE A 575 24.78 -3.10 34.10
C ILE A 575 23.74 -3.35 35.20
N ASN A 576 22.57 -2.74 35.08
CA ASN A 576 21.46 -2.92 36.01
C ASN A 576 20.46 -3.96 35.47
N THR A 577 20.40 -5.11 36.10
CA THR A 577 19.50 -6.21 35.70
C THR A 577 18.27 -6.36 36.59
N SER A 578 17.98 -5.39 37.47
CA SER A 578 16.95 -5.51 38.51
C SER A 578 15.52 -5.70 37.96
N ARG A 579 15.26 -5.33 36.69
CA ARG A 579 13.95 -5.52 36.01
C ARG A 579 13.94 -6.68 35.03
N VAL A 580 15.07 -7.34 34.83
CA VAL A 580 15.21 -8.40 33.81
C VAL A 580 14.45 -9.64 34.24
N LYS A 581 13.70 -10.21 33.32
CA LYS A 581 12.91 -11.44 33.49
C LYS A 581 13.52 -12.64 32.77
N THR A 582 14.26 -12.40 31.69
CA THR A 582 14.91 -13.49 30.95
C THR A 582 16.31 -13.11 30.50
N MET A 583 17.25 -14.06 30.71
CA MET A 583 18.64 -14.02 30.28
C MET A 583 18.99 -15.26 29.43
N LYS A 584 17.97 -15.84 28.79
CA LYS A 584 18.12 -17.02 27.93
C LYS A 584 19.20 -16.80 26.88
N ASN A 585 20.11 -17.78 26.69
CA ASN A 585 21.20 -17.77 25.72
C ASN A 585 22.12 -16.53 25.78
N MET A 586 22.13 -15.75 26.87
CA MET A 586 22.80 -14.45 26.90
C MET A 586 24.26 -14.50 26.46
N PHE A 587 25.01 -15.54 26.88
CA PHE A 587 26.43 -15.79 26.57
C PHE A 587 26.65 -17.14 25.85
N ASN A 588 25.57 -17.74 25.32
CA ASN A 588 25.68 -19.05 24.67
C ASN A 588 26.66 -18.97 23.48
N ASN A 589 27.60 -19.95 23.40
CA ASN A 589 28.68 -20.00 22.40
C ASN A 589 29.67 -18.81 22.44
N CYS A 590 29.90 -18.18 23.58
CA CYS A 590 30.99 -17.23 23.78
C CYS A 590 32.32 -17.96 24.03
N ASN A 591 32.80 -18.71 23.03
CA ASN A 591 33.85 -19.71 23.16
C ASN A 591 35.21 -19.13 23.60
N SER A 592 35.48 -17.85 23.37
CA SER A 592 36.76 -17.19 23.66
C SER A 592 36.80 -16.43 25.00
N LEU A 593 35.67 -16.33 25.70
CA LEU A 593 35.62 -15.69 27.02
C LEU A 593 36.41 -16.51 28.03
N THR A 594 37.44 -15.92 28.68
CA THR A 594 38.24 -16.57 29.72
C THR A 594 37.82 -16.18 31.14
N SER A 595 37.18 -15.05 31.30
CA SER A 595 36.62 -14.55 32.55
C SER A 595 35.45 -13.62 32.32
N LEU A 596 34.54 -13.54 33.29
CA LEU A 596 33.34 -12.70 33.22
C LEU A 596 33.02 -12.14 34.61
N ASP A 597 32.95 -10.81 34.74
CA ASP A 597 32.57 -10.12 35.98
C ASP A 597 31.06 -9.81 35.95
N LEU A 598 30.30 -10.55 36.78
CA LEU A 598 28.82 -10.41 36.89
C LEU A 598 28.40 -9.85 38.26
N SER A 599 29.34 -9.25 39.02
CA SER A 599 29.09 -8.73 40.38
C SER A 599 28.02 -7.63 40.47
N SER A 600 27.70 -6.97 39.31
CA SER A 600 26.61 -5.98 39.20
C SER A 600 25.24 -6.58 38.95
N PHE A 601 25.13 -7.89 38.64
CA PHE A 601 23.87 -8.50 38.22
C PHE A 601 22.94 -8.72 39.41
N ILE A 602 21.68 -8.26 39.26
CA ILE A 602 20.59 -8.50 40.21
C ILE A 602 19.62 -9.45 39.53
N THR A 603 19.49 -10.68 39.98
CA THR A 603 18.73 -11.74 39.29
C THR A 603 17.41 -12.10 40.00
N THR A 604 17.00 -11.32 41.00
CA THR A 604 15.80 -11.59 41.83
C THR A 604 14.49 -11.67 41.04
N ASN A 605 14.41 -11.06 39.87
CA ASN A 605 13.20 -11.06 39.02
C ASN A 605 13.32 -11.97 37.79
N VAL A 606 14.43 -12.68 37.63
CA VAL A 606 14.69 -13.53 36.48
C VAL A 606 13.90 -14.83 36.58
N GLU A 607 13.22 -15.19 35.53
CA GLU A 607 12.39 -16.39 35.39
C GLU A 607 13.06 -17.44 34.47
N HIS A 608 13.91 -17.02 33.51
CA HIS A 608 14.54 -17.88 32.50
C HIS A 608 16.03 -17.62 32.37
N MET A 609 16.85 -18.69 32.51
CA MET A 609 18.31 -18.67 32.35
C MET A 609 18.82 -19.86 31.51
N GLU A 610 17.94 -20.51 30.74
CA GLU A 610 18.33 -21.66 29.94
C GLU A 610 19.44 -21.28 28.93
N TYR A 611 20.44 -22.15 28.78
CA TYR A 611 21.63 -21.98 27.93
C TYR A 611 22.47 -20.72 28.22
N MET A 612 22.31 -20.05 29.38
CA MET A 612 22.90 -18.72 29.61
C MET A 612 24.42 -18.69 29.40
N PHE A 613 25.16 -19.71 29.80
CA PHE A 613 26.62 -19.83 29.65
C PHE A 613 27.05 -21.04 28.80
N SER A 614 26.09 -21.73 28.18
CA SER A 614 26.39 -22.96 27.42
C SER A 614 27.45 -22.73 26.35
N ASN A 615 28.40 -23.65 26.19
CA ASN A 615 29.52 -23.58 25.25
C ASN A 615 30.46 -22.38 25.47
N CYS A 616 30.64 -21.88 26.70
CA CYS A 616 31.70 -20.93 27.03
C CYS A 616 33.02 -21.69 27.30
N SER A 617 33.51 -22.44 26.30
CA SER A 617 34.51 -23.50 26.46
C SER A 617 35.87 -23.03 26.98
N MET A 618 36.22 -21.73 26.93
CA MET A 618 37.47 -21.16 27.48
C MET A 618 37.31 -20.59 28.88
N LEU A 619 36.09 -20.61 29.45
CA LEU A 619 35.83 -20.04 30.77
C LEU A 619 36.38 -20.98 31.87
N GLU A 620 37.34 -20.49 32.67
CA GLU A 620 37.98 -21.30 33.70
C GLU A 620 37.28 -21.20 35.07
N SER A 621 36.67 -20.06 35.37
CA SER A 621 35.94 -19.84 36.62
C SER A 621 34.79 -18.86 36.42
N LEU A 622 33.72 -19.05 37.18
CA LEU A 622 32.56 -18.17 37.20
C LEU A 622 32.04 -18.03 38.64
N ASP A 623 31.94 -16.78 39.10
CA ASP A 623 31.39 -16.45 40.41
C ASP A 623 29.93 -16.00 40.25
N LEU A 624 29.02 -16.83 40.78
CA LEU A 624 27.57 -16.57 40.79
C LEU A 624 27.03 -16.52 42.22
N SER A 625 27.91 -16.29 43.23
CA SER A 625 27.57 -16.28 44.64
C SER A 625 26.49 -15.24 45.00
N GLU A 626 26.34 -14.19 44.22
CA GLU A 626 25.32 -13.15 44.40
C GLU A 626 24.01 -13.41 43.61
N PHE A 627 23.95 -14.48 42.77
CA PHE A 627 22.75 -14.77 42.00
C PHE A 627 21.61 -15.31 42.87
N SER A 628 20.44 -14.69 42.80
CA SER A 628 19.21 -15.23 43.35
C SER A 628 18.43 -15.97 42.24
N THR A 629 18.08 -17.22 42.49
CA THR A 629 17.32 -18.07 41.58
C THR A 629 15.93 -18.44 42.11
N GLU A 630 15.43 -17.71 43.11
CA GLU A 630 14.13 -18.02 43.76
C GLU A 630 12.94 -18.03 42.81
N ASN A 631 12.98 -17.19 41.75
CA ASN A 631 11.92 -17.08 40.75
C ASN A 631 12.24 -17.80 39.43
N VAL A 632 13.42 -18.41 39.32
CA VAL A 632 13.86 -19.06 38.08
C VAL A 632 13.12 -20.39 37.91
N ILE A 633 12.51 -20.56 36.73
CA ILE A 633 11.72 -21.75 36.38
C ILE A 633 12.46 -22.68 35.40
N ASP A 634 13.45 -22.14 34.65
CA ASP A 634 14.19 -22.89 33.63
C ASP A 634 15.69 -22.55 33.68
N ILE A 635 16.54 -23.57 33.83
CA ILE A 635 17.99 -23.53 33.77
C ILE A 635 18.58 -24.64 32.89
N ASN A 636 17.79 -25.18 31.95
CA ASN A 636 18.26 -26.23 31.06
C ASN A 636 19.55 -25.83 30.36
N TYR A 637 20.52 -26.75 30.31
CA TYR A 637 21.80 -26.59 29.61
C TYR A 637 22.60 -25.34 30.03
N MET A 638 22.33 -24.72 31.19
CA MET A 638 22.88 -23.41 31.57
C MET A 638 24.42 -23.38 31.51
N PHE A 639 25.11 -24.46 31.80
CA PHE A 639 26.58 -24.60 31.81
C PHE A 639 27.05 -25.74 30.91
N ALA A 640 26.21 -26.25 30.03
CA ALA A 640 26.54 -27.38 29.17
C ALA A 640 27.73 -27.07 28.24
N ASN A 641 28.65 -28.02 28.08
CA ASN A 641 29.86 -27.94 27.23
C ASN A 641 30.91 -26.90 27.70
N ASP A 642 30.94 -26.53 28.98
CA ASP A 642 31.97 -25.66 29.56
C ASP A 642 33.17 -26.52 30.02
N GLU A 643 33.90 -27.03 29.04
CA GLU A 643 34.92 -28.08 29.24
C GLU A 643 36.10 -27.65 30.15
N ASN A 644 36.44 -26.34 30.19
CA ASN A 644 37.52 -25.77 30.98
C ASN A 644 37.06 -25.17 32.32
N LEU A 645 35.77 -25.21 32.64
CA LEU A 645 35.25 -24.69 33.90
C LEU A 645 35.67 -25.58 35.04
N LEU A 646 36.56 -25.07 35.91
CA LEU A 646 37.15 -25.82 37.01
C LEU A 646 36.37 -25.67 38.31
N THR A 647 35.86 -24.48 38.57
CA THR A 647 35.11 -24.19 39.80
C THR A 647 33.90 -23.31 39.53
N LEU A 648 32.78 -23.65 40.13
CA LEU A 648 31.53 -22.89 40.02
C LEU A 648 30.89 -22.80 41.42
N ASP A 649 30.73 -21.58 41.93
CA ASP A 649 30.01 -21.36 43.19
C ASP A 649 28.55 -20.94 42.88
N ILE A 650 27.63 -21.85 43.20
CA ILE A 650 26.18 -21.66 43.14
C ILE A 650 25.54 -21.85 44.53
N SER A 651 26.29 -21.57 45.58
CA SER A 651 25.80 -21.75 46.95
C SER A 651 24.60 -20.86 47.30
N SER A 652 24.42 -19.75 46.57
CA SER A 652 23.25 -18.87 46.66
C SER A 652 21.99 -19.42 45.98
N PHE A 653 22.14 -20.34 45.01
CA PHE A 653 21.01 -20.84 44.23
C PHE A 653 19.95 -21.50 45.11
N ASN A 654 18.69 -21.19 44.79
CA ASN A 654 17.51 -21.87 45.31
C ASN A 654 16.71 -22.42 44.14
N THR A 655 16.70 -23.74 43.98
CA THR A 655 16.05 -24.41 42.84
C THR A 655 14.63 -24.89 43.15
N SER A 656 14.01 -24.41 44.22
CA SER A 656 12.66 -24.87 44.64
C SER A 656 11.54 -24.45 43.64
N SER A 657 11.73 -23.39 42.89
CA SER A 657 10.78 -22.94 41.86
C SER A 657 11.10 -23.51 40.47
N CYS A 658 12.26 -24.14 40.31
CA CYS A 658 12.75 -24.60 39.03
C CYS A 658 11.96 -25.84 38.58
N GLN A 659 11.44 -25.77 37.36
CA GLN A 659 10.64 -26.81 36.69
C GLN A 659 11.44 -27.58 35.64
N SER A 660 12.52 -26.97 35.11
CA SER A 660 13.34 -27.51 34.03
C SER A 660 14.82 -27.24 34.30
N PHE A 661 15.62 -28.31 34.38
CA PHE A 661 17.04 -28.26 34.68
C PHE A 661 17.84 -29.38 33.98
N GLU A 662 17.36 -29.85 32.84
CA GLU A 662 17.97 -30.94 32.06
C GLU A 662 19.37 -30.53 31.57
N ASN A 663 20.30 -31.49 31.62
CA ASN A 663 21.67 -31.35 31.06
C ASN A 663 22.44 -30.13 31.58
N LEU A 664 22.15 -29.70 32.82
CA LEU A 664 22.71 -28.47 33.43
C LEU A 664 24.24 -28.39 33.33
N PHE A 665 24.94 -29.51 33.51
CA PHE A 665 26.41 -29.65 33.49
C PHE A 665 26.89 -30.68 32.45
N GLU A 666 26.17 -30.85 31.40
CA GLU A 666 26.55 -31.76 30.31
C GLU A 666 27.96 -31.42 29.80
N ASN A 667 28.85 -32.43 29.68
CA ASN A 667 30.25 -32.32 29.21
C ASN A 667 31.17 -31.39 30.04
N CYS A 668 30.85 -31.09 31.32
CA CYS A 668 31.72 -30.35 32.25
C CYS A 668 32.63 -31.30 33.05
N PHE A 669 33.57 -31.98 32.40
CA PHE A 669 34.29 -33.13 32.93
C PHE A 669 35.24 -32.83 34.09
N ASN A 670 35.69 -31.57 34.27
CA ASN A 670 36.65 -31.17 35.33
C ASN A 670 36.03 -30.28 36.40
N LEU A 671 34.72 -30.14 36.41
CA LEU A 671 34.01 -29.15 37.23
C LEU A 671 33.87 -29.57 38.68
N THR A 672 34.22 -28.65 39.58
CA THR A 672 33.85 -28.70 41.01
C THR A 672 32.78 -27.65 41.25
N VAL A 673 31.58 -28.11 41.65
CA VAL A 673 30.44 -27.24 42.00
C VAL A 673 30.34 -27.07 43.50
N ILE A 674 30.24 -25.83 43.96
CA ILE A 674 29.96 -25.47 45.34
C ILE A 674 28.49 -25.10 45.45
N LEU A 675 27.70 -25.83 46.26
CA LEU A 675 26.26 -25.62 46.37
C LEU A 675 25.73 -25.84 47.78
N ASN A 676 24.55 -25.27 48.07
CA ASN A 676 23.79 -25.54 49.28
C ASN A 676 22.88 -26.75 49.06
N LYS A 677 23.11 -27.81 49.83
CA LYS A 677 22.41 -29.10 49.70
C LYS A 677 20.88 -28.99 49.86
N GLU A 678 20.42 -28.13 50.78
CA GLU A 678 18.99 -27.99 51.06
C GLU A 678 18.27 -27.19 49.93
N LYS A 679 18.89 -26.10 49.48
CA LYS A 679 18.34 -25.20 48.45
C LYS A 679 18.39 -25.78 47.03
N CYS A 680 19.35 -26.67 46.77
CA CYS A 680 19.60 -27.29 45.47
C CYS A 680 19.18 -28.77 45.39
N SER A 681 18.26 -29.22 46.24
CA SER A 681 17.89 -30.64 46.34
C SER A 681 17.33 -31.22 45.03
N GLU A 682 16.64 -30.42 44.24
CA GLU A 682 15.99 -30.90 43.02
C GLU A 682 17.00 -31.20 41.90
N ILE A 683 17.99 -30.33 41.68
CA ILE A 683 18.99 -30.51 40.62
C ILE A 683 20.02 -31.61 40.95
N MET A 684 20.16 -32.00 42.20
CA MET A 684 21.16 -32.98 42.59
C MET A 684 21.03 -34.36 41.91
N LYS A 685 19.84 -34.71 41.44
CA LYS A 685 19.56 -35.96 40.72
C LYS A 685 20.08 -35.97 39.29
N GLU A 686 20.25 -34.78 38.71
CA GLU A 686 20.65 -34.55 37.32
C GLU A 686 22.14 -34.15 37.20
N ILE A 687 22.87 -34.01 38.33
CA ILE A 687 24.31 -33.71 38.29
C ILE A 687 25.06 -34.99 37.85
N PRO A 688 25.83 -34.94 36.75
CA PRO A 688 26.58 -36.08 36.24
C PRO A 688 27.61 -36.58 37.26
N GLU A 689 27.90 -37.90 37.27
CA GLU A 689 28.85 -38.52 38.20
C GLU A 689 30.29 -37.98 38.09
N TYR A 690 30.63 -37.40 36.94
CA TYR A 690 31.97 -36.82 36.73
C TYR A 690 32.13 -35.41 37.32
N VAL A 691 31.06 -34.77 37.81
CA VAL A 691 31.10 -33.45 38.45
C VAL A 691 31.35 -33.62 39.97
N ILE A 692 32.35 -32.90 40.47
CA ILE A 692 32.70 -32.94 41.88
C ILE A 692 31.81 -31.95 42.64
N ILE A 693 31.11 -32.43 43.67
CA ILE A 693 30.22 -31.60 44.49
C ILE A 693 30.89 -31.28 45.82
N LYS A 694 30.91 -29.99 46.19
CA LYS A 694 31.27 -29.51 47.54
C LYS A 694 30.04 -28.83 48.16
N TYR A 695 29.76 -29.13 49.41
CA TYR A 695 28.64 -28.54 50.13
C TYR A 695 29.08 -27.37 51.00
N VAL A 696 28.30 -26.31 51.08
CA VAL A 696 28.44 -25.26 52.10
C VAL A 696 27.54 -25.64 53.29
N ASP A 697 28.14 -25.81 54.45
CA ASP A 697 27.42 -26.07 55.71
C ASP A 697 26.79 -24.78 56.22
N ASN A 698 25.48 -24.78 56.54
CA ASN A 698 24.73 -23.63 57.08
C ASN A 698 25.22 -23.21 58.52
N ASN A 699 26.30 -23.82 59.05
CA ASN A 699 26.72 -23.63 60.42
C ASN A 699 27.98 -22.75 60.62
N ILE A 700 28.55 -22.07 59.62
CA ILE A 700 29.82 -21.32 59.82
C ILE A 700 29.59 -19.80 60.11
N PHE A 701 28.39 -19.28 60.18
CA PHE A 701 28.15 -17.88 60.55
C PHE A 701 27.79 -17.62 62.02
N SER A 702 28.03 -18.55 62.96
CA SER A 702 27.75 -18.31 64.38
C SER A 702 28.98 -18.24 65.32
N THR A 703 30.21 -18.20 64.83
CA THR A 703 31.38 -17.98 65.64
C THR A 703 32.48 -17.19 65.00
N LEU A 704 32.30 -15.85 64.92
CA LEU A 704 33.35 -14.85 64.90
C LEU A 704 32.73 -13.50 65.29
N PHE A 705 32.57 -13.33 66.62
CA PHE A 705 32.64 -12.08 67.34
C PHE A 705 33.59 -12.23 68.46
#